data_e707f2dc4a3082385aa935b00ba08a68
#
_entry.id   e707f2dc4a3082385aa935b00ba08a68
#
_cell.length_a   1.000
_cell.length_b   1.000
_cell.length_c   1.000
_cell.angle_alpha   90.00
_cell.angle_beta   90.00
_cell.angle_gamma   90.00
#
_symmetry.space_group_name_H-M   'P 1'
#
loop_
_entity.id
_entity.type
_entity.pdbx_description
1 polymer ?
#
loop_
_entity_poly.entity_id
_entity_poly.type
_entity_poly.pdbx_seq_one_letter_code
_entity_poly.pdbx_strand_id
1 'polypeptide(L)'
;MGNSNIKDFISGFEDYSDSVVAGVLLPEINIDSRFYKKLGITEESSNLEFLTQLCRDGIKKHKINLAENKDKYYERVKMELSILDELGFVDYILLNWDILNFCHENDIPTGPGRGSAAGSLVLFLIGVTQIDPVEYDLFFERFVSKSRARQIEKDGVIYLDGSLLADVDNDIAYEHRQKVVDYIEQSYPNRTAKILTLNTLSGKLCVKECGKLAGALSESDVNLISDLIPKVFGKVMPLKGALEESEKLAQWATENPKVFAIARKLEGLNKNTGVHPSGIAISRQIITDICPVQHTKDGALVTGYDMNWVAELMVKFDILGLRTLSVIQNTCDALGIDSAGIPIDSEQIYDNLQELRSPRGLFQIEAETNFKVCKKISPQNLEELSAVVALARPGALDFLDDYIKNREKESVAGVHSIFNEILSYTGGIPLYQEQLMKMAVAVGFSLDEAEQLRRIVGKKKIEEMPKWKSKIEQKIIKNNLPHEVGDFLWKVAEDSANYSFNKSHSIAYATLAAWTTYLKFNYPQQFFLSLLKMTKFEPAPHEEISAISKELAFFDIKLLPPDIVKSKSDFSIEGKDIRFGLNSIKGISDKSMDALNAFRQTEINNKYDIFLAAKSSGLNIGVLSAFIQAGALSSYKTNRCRLVLEAQAFNILTDREKRNFMEMGKKYNWDILNSIVDCVKNESLGDDGKILIKASRFQTFKKKYDKYKAIYNKNKKHEKFANWYFENQLLGYSYSQNLRDVFRVGAGELSDSLTFESLELRESRKFVGTVEDIFKRRSQNGNEYIKLMLSDEKGTIPCMMINRRVRSNRGWVQKNSVEEFLSKNGGLPDKGSIAVVSGAKGEDILFIDNLSIMDEIIYMKLSDLK
;
A
#
# COMPACT_ATOMS: atom_id res chain seq x y z
N MET A 1 -39.96 8.32 -49.49
CA MET A 1 -39.03 7.19 -49.20
C MET A 1 -38.62 7.17 -47.73
N GLY A 2 -39.49 7.22 -46.77
CA GLY A 2 -38.99 7.35 -45.38
C GLY A 2 -39.51 6.30 -44.40
N ASN A 3 -40.80 5.91 -44.53
CA ASN A 3 -41.40 5.09 -43.47
C ASN A 3 -41.40 3.56 -43.72
N SER A 4 -41.27 3.09 -44.96
CA SER A 4 -41.19 1.65 -45.25
C SER A 4 -39.83 1.09 -44.85
N ASN A 5 -38.71 1.79 -45.15
CA ASN A 5 -37.37 1.32 -44.84
C ASN A 5 -37.08 1.21 -43.33
N ILE A 6 -37.72 2.06 -42.52
CA ILE A 6 -37.53 1.97 -41.05
C ILE A 6 -38.30 0.77 -40.47
N LYS A 7 -39.50 0.51 -40.97
CA LYS A 7 -40.28 -0.65 -40.53
C LYS A 7 -39.61 -1.95 -40.93
N ASP A 8 -39.13 -2.01 -42.20
CA ASP A 8 -38.43 -3.22 -42.70
C ASP A 8 -37.10 -3.40 -41.99
N PHE A 9 -36.37 -2.30 -41.64
CA PHE A 9 -35.19 -2.35 -40.82
C PHE A 9 -35.46 -2.84 -39.39
N ILE A 10 -36.52 -2.31 -38.75
CA ILE A 10 -36.91 -2.75 -37.38
C ILE A 10 -37.41 -4.19 -37.38
N SER A 11 -38.19 -4.61 -38.43
CA SER A 11 -38.65 -5.98 -38.54
C SER A 11 -37.55 -7.03 -38.82
N GLY A 12 -36.39 -6.54 -39.31
CA GLY A 12 -35.21 -7.40 -39.50
C GLY A 12 -34.37 -7.61 -38.23
N PHE A 13 -34.66 -6.91 -37.12
CA PHE A 13 -34.06 -7.21 -35.85
C PHE A 13 -34.70 -8.47 -35.26
N GLU A 14 -33.84 -9.46 -34.98
CA GLU A 14 -34.27 -10.61 -34.18
C GLU A 14 -34.61 -10.11 -32.76
N ASP A 15 -35.66 -10.69 -32.19
CA ASP A 15 -35.94 -10.45 -30.77
C ASP A 15 -34.95 -11.25 -29.93
N TYR A 16 -33.91 -10.56 -29.43
CA TYR A 16 -32.87 -11.14 -28.57
C TYR A 16 -33.34 -11.35 -27.12
N SER A 17 -34.60 -11.07 -26.79
CA SER A 17 -35.15 -11.25 -25.45
C SER A 17 -34.94 -12.67 -24.89
N ASP A 18 -34.99 -13.67 -25.77
CA ASP A 18 -34.80 -15.10 -25.43
C ASP A 18 -33.30 -15.51 -25.46
N SER A 19 -32.45 -14.69 -26.04
CA SER A 19 -31.00 -14.94 -26.08
C SER A 19 -30.23 -14.34 -24.87
N VAL A 20 -30.95 -13.66 -23.97
CA VAL A 20 -30.34 -13.11 -22.74
C VAL A 20 -29.76 -14.24 -21.91
N VAL A 21 -28.49 -14.12 -21.57
CA VAL A 21 -27.79 -15.05 -20.69
C VAL A 21 -28.55 -15.16 -19.37
N ALA A 22 -28.95 -16.38 -18.99
CA ALA A 22 -29.77 -16.60 -17.80
C ALA A 22 -28.96 -16.52 -16.50
N GLY A 23 -27.62 -16.47 -16.60
CA GLY A 23 -26.69 -16.45 -15.50
C GLY A 23 -25.27 -16.74 -15.96
N VAL A 24 -24.41 -17.12 -15.06
CA VAL A 24 -23.01 -17.46 -15.33
C VAL A 24 -22.88 -18.90 -15.78
N LEU A 25 -22.25 -19.12 -16.94
CA LEU A 25 -21.73 -20.42 -17.36
C LEU A 25 -20.24 -20.48 -17.01
N LEU A 26 -19.86 -21.53 -16.28
CA LEU A 26 -18.44 -21.76 -15.97
C LEU A 26 -17.66 -22.09 -17.25
N PRO A 27 -16.46 -21.54 -17.46
CA PRO A 27 -15.61 -21.92 -18.56
C PRO A 27 -15.23 -23.40 -18.48
N GLU A 28 -15.10 -24.05 -19.61
CA GLU A 28 -14.56 -25.41 -19.68
C GLU A 28 -13.08 -25.39 -19.30
N ILE A 29 -12.70 -26.29 -18.41
CA ILE A 29 -11.34 -26.42 -17.95
C ILE A 29 -10.60 -27.41 -18.85
N ASN A 30 -9.49 -26.96 -19.39
CA ASN A 30 -8.61 -27.82 -20.18
C ASN A 30 -7.44 -28.27 -19.31
N ILE A 31 -7.58 -29.43 -18.67
CA ILE A 31 -6.57 -29.99 -17.80
C ILE A 31 -5.55 -30.76 -18.64
N ASP A 32 -4.25 -30.43 -18.49
CA ASP A 32 -3.17 -31.14 -19.17
C ASP A 32 -3.15 -32.63 -18.81
N SER A 33 -3.04 -33.51 -19.80
CA SER A 33 -3.01 -34.97 -19.68
C SER A 33 -1.99 -35.50 -18.68
N ARG A 34 -0.88 -34.79 -18.49
CA ARG A 34 0.17 -35.12 -17.50
C ARG A 34 -0.35 -35.21 -16.07
N PHE A 35 -1.36 -34.40 -15.72
CA PHE A 35 -1.93 -34.41 -14.37
C PHE A 35 -2.79 -35.64 -14.13
N TYR A 36 -3.59 -36.08 -15.10
CA TYR A 36 -4.33 -37.34 -15.01
C TYR A 36 -3.39 -38.52 -14.78
N LYS A 37 -2.32 -38.58 -15.55
CA LYS A 37 -1.28 -39.60 -15.39
C LYS A 37 -0.58 -39.54 -14.02
N LYS A 38 -0.27 -38.34 -13.53
CA LYS A 38 0.33 -38.14 -12.19
C LYS A 38 -0.57 -38.61 -11.08
N LEU A 39 -1.87 -38.40 -11.22
CA LEU A 39 -2.89 -38.83 -10.25
C LEU A 39 -3.35 -40.26 -10.42
N GLY A 40 -2.88 -40.98 -11.45
CA GLY A 40 -3.22 -42.39 -11.69
C GLY A 40 -4.65 -42.62 -12.16
N ILE A 41 -5.25 -41.65 -12.84
CA ILE A 41 -6.60 -41.68 -13.43
C ILE A 41 -6.54 -41.46 -14.94
N THR A 42 -7.65 -41.71 -15.64
CA THR A 42 -7.73 -41.52 -17.10
C THR A 42 -8.27 -40.13 -17.46
N GLU A 43 -7.99 -39.66 -18.68
CA GLU A 43 -8.56 -38.42 -19.20
C GLU A 43 -10.08 -38.43 -19.39
N GLU A 44 -10.71 -39.63 -19.32
CA GLU A 44 -12.17 -39.80 -19.35
C GLU A 44 -12.81 -39.62 -17.96
N SER A 45 -12.02 -39.52 -16.89
CA SER A 45 -12.50 -39.29 -15.52
C SER A 45 -13.20 -37.95 -15.43
N SER A 46 -14.29 -37.92 -14.64
CA SER A 46 -15.02 -36.67 -14.39
C SER A 46 -14.18 -35.62 -13.61
N ASN A 47 -14.52 -34.35 -13.77
CA ASN A 47 -13.89 -33.28 -13.00
C ASN A 47 -14.01 -33.47 -11.48
N LEU A 48 -15.11 -34.05 -10.99
CA LEU A 48 -15.28 -34.42 -9.60
C LEU A 48 -14.30 -35.52 -9.17
N GLU A 49 -14.09 -36.52 -10.01
CA GLU A 49 -13.11 -37.60 -9.73
C GLU A 49 -11.69 -37.03 -9.70
N PHE A 50 -11.37 -36.14 -10.64
CA PHE A 50 -10.08 -35.45 -10.69
C PHE A 50 -9.87 -34.62 -9.39
N LEU A 51 -10.83 -33.79 -8.98
CA LEU A 51 -10.77 -33.00 -7.76
C LEU A 51 -10.63 -33.90 -6.51
N THR A 52 -11.39 -35.01 -6.47
CA THR A 52 -11.32 -36.00 -5.38
C THR A 52 -9.93 -36.60 -5.27
N GLN A 53 -9.29 -36.90 -6.41
CA GLN A 53 -7.96 -37.47 -6.41
C GLN A 53 -6.88 -36.44 -6.01
N LEU A 54 -7.04 -35.17 -6.42
CA LEU A 54 -6.20 -34.07 -5.92
C LEU A 54 -6.28 -33.97 -4.39
N CYS A 55 -7.49 -34.03 -3.81
CA CYS A 55 -7.66 -34.01 -2.36
C CYS A 55 -6.97 -35.19 -1.66
N ARG A 56 -7.05 -36.40 -2.26
CA ARG A 56 -6.35 -37.60 -1.72
C ARG A 56 -4.83 -37.41 -1.74
N ASP A 57 -4.29 -36.81 -2.78
CA ASP A 57 -2.88 -36.50 -2.87
C ASP A 57 -2.48 -35.43 -1.84
N GLY A 58 -3.30 -34.40 -1.66
CA GLY A 58 -3.13 -33.38 -0.62
C GLY A 58 -3.13 -33.97 0.80
N ILE A 59 -4.04 -34.89 1.11
CA ILE A 59 -4.08 -35.60 2.41
C ILE A 59 -2.73 -36.32 2.69
N LYS A 60 -2.14 -36.94 1.68
CA LYS A 60 -0.83 -37.58 1.81
C LYS A 60 0.28 -36.56 1.97
N LYS A 61 0.29 -35.49 1.16
CA LYS A 61 1.28 -34.41 1.18
C LYS A 61 1.35 -33.74 2.56
N HIS A 62 0.19 -33.45 3.15
CA HIS A 62 0.09 -32.85 4.48
C HIS A 62 0.16 -33.87 5.64
N LYS A 63 0.39 -35.16 5.34
CA LYS A 63 0.49 -36.25 6.33
C LYS A 63 -0.74 -36.42 7.22
N ILE A 64 -1.89 -35.93 6.78
CA ILE A 64 -3.16 -36.01 7.51
C ILE A 64 -3.59 -37.46 7.75
N ASN A 65 -3.26 -38.39 6.84
CA ASN A 65 -3.50 -39.81 6.98
C ASN A 65 -2.79 -40.45 8.19
N LEU A 66 -1.81 -39.76 8.77
CA LEU A 66 -1.06 -40.18 9.94
C LEU A 66 -1.52 -39.48 11.24
N ALA A 67 -2.38 -38.46 11.12
CA ALA A 67 -2.88 -37.71 12.27
C ALA A 67 -3.89 -38.51 13.11
N GLU A 68 -3.93 -38.26 14.41
CA GLU A 68 -4.89 -38.90 15.34
C GLU A 68 -6.34 -38.53 15.02
N ASN A 69 -6.56 -37.28 14.57
CA ASN A 69 -7.85 -36.71 14.23
C ASN A 69 -8.22 -36.83 12.73
N LYS A 70 -7.58 -37.74 11.98
CA LYS A 70 -7.77 -37.94 10.53
C LYS A 70 -9.25 -38.11 10.10
N ASP A 71 -10.06 -38.76 10.95
CA ASP A 71 -11.47 -39.03 10.63
C ASP A 71 -12.27 -37.72 10.48
N LYS A 72 -11.94 -36.66 11.29
CA LYS A 72 -12.51 -35.33 11.18
C LYS A 72 -12.22 -34.70 9.79
N TYR A 73 -11.01 -34.89 9.29
CA TYR A 73 -10.61 -34.42 7.96
C TYR A 73 -11.33 -35.18 6.85
N TYR A 74 -11.42 -36.50 6.96
CA TYR A 74 -12.12 -37.33 5.95
C TYR A 74 -13.61 -37.01 5.85
N GLU A 75 -14.28 -36.86 6.99
CA GLU A 75 -15.69 -36.45 7.02
C GLU A 75 -15.87 -35.05 6.40
N ARG A 76 -14.99 -34.13 6.73
CA ARG A 76 -15.02 -32.76 6.23
C ARG A 76 -14.80 -32.69 4.70
N VAL A 77 -13.79 -33.38 4.16
CA VAL A 77 -13.54 -33.43 2.70
C VAL A 77 -14.75 -34.04 1.98
N LYS A 78 -15.29 -35.15 2.48
CA LYS A 78 -16.46 -35.77 1.89
C LYS A 78 -17.67 -34.83 1.86
N MET A 79 -17.90 -34.11 2.94
CA MET A 79 -18.97 -33.12 3.03
C MET A 79 -18.77 -32.00 2.04
N GLU A 80 -17.56 -31.39 2.00
CA GLU A 80 -17.25 -30.27 1.10
C GLU A 80 -17.39 -30.68 -0.38
N LEU A 81 -16.80 -31.82 -0.78
CA LEU A 81 -16.90 -32.33 -2.15
C LEU A 81 -18.34 -32.57 -2.56
N SER A 82 -19.16 -33.14 -1.67
CA SER A 82 -20.59 -33.36 -1.94
C SER A 82 -21.36 -32.06 -2.15
N ILE A 83 -21.04 -31.01 -1.37
CA ILE A 83 -21.69 -29.71 -1.51
C ILE A 83 -21.23 -29.01 -2.79
N LEU A 84 -19.95 -29.06 -3.11
CA LEU A 84 -19.38 -28.43 -4.33
C LEU A 84 -19.99 -29.08 -5.59
N ASP A 85 -20.18 -30.40 -5.61
CA ASP A 85 -20.79 -31.13 -6.72
C ASP A 85 -22.28 -30.79 -6.84
N GLU A 86 -23.05 -30.85 -5.74
CA GLU A 86 -24.47 -30.48 -5.72
C GLU A 86 -24.72 -29.06 -6.23
N LEU A 87 -23.80 -28.14 -5.98
CA LEU A 87 -23.90 -26.73 -6.37
C LEU A 87 -23.30 -26.41 -7.75
N GLY A 88 -22.67 -27.37 -8.41
CA GLY A 88 -22.01 -27.19 -9.70
C GLY A 88 -20.71 -26.35 -9.61
N PHE A 89 -20.04 -26.33 -8.46
CA PHE A 89 -18.84 -25.50 -8.24
C PHE A 89 -17.52 -26.23 -8.50
N VAL A 90 -17.54 -27.50 -8.87
CA VAL A 90 -16.35 -28.32 -9.11
C VAL A 90 -15.42 -27.65 -10.13
N ASP A 91 -15.95 -27.20 -11.25
CA ASP A 91 -15.18 -26.56 -12.31
C ASP A 91 -14.60 -25.20 -11.87
N TYR A 92 -15.33 -24.45 -11.05
CA TYR A 92 -14.85 -23.21 -10.48
C TYR A 92 -13.66 -23.43 -9.54
N ILE A 93 -13.71 -24.48 -8.71
CA ILE A 93 -12.60 -24.86 -7.83
C ILE A 93 -11.37 -25.30 -8.64
N LEU A 94 -11.58 -26.10 -9.69
CA LEU A 94 -10.52 -26.57 -10.56
C LEU A 94 -9.89 -25.43 -11.38
N LEU A 95 -10.67 -24.43 -11.77
CA LEU A 95 -10.16 -23.23 -12.44
C LEU A 95 -9.22 -22.42 -11.53
N ASN A 96 -9.55 -22.28 -10.25
CA ASN A 96 -8.64 -21.69 -9.27
C ASN A 96 -7.39 -22.55 -9.07
N TRP A 97 -7.56 -23.87 -8.98
CA TRP A 97 -6.42 -24.79 -8.89
C TRP A 97 -5.47 -24.67 -10.09
N ASP A 98 -5.96 -24.58 -11.29
CA ASP A 98 -5.14 -24.48 -12.51
C ASP A 98 -4.26 -23.22 -12.48
N ILE A 99 -4.86 -22.07 -12.15
CA ILE A 99 -4.14 -20.79 -12.04
C ILE A 99 -3.06 -20.84 -10.94
N LEU A 100 -3.39 -21.37 -9.76
CA LEU A 100 -2.44 -21.44 -8.65
C LEU A 100 -1.37 -22.52 -8.90
N ASN A 101 -1.74 -23.63 -9.54
CA ASN A 101 -0.78 -24.65 -9.96
C ASN A 101 0.23 -24.11 -10.99
N PHE A 102 -0.23 -23.28 -11.95
CA PHE A 102 0.68 -22.54 -12.82
C PHE A 102 1.65 -21.66 -12.02
N CYS A 103 1.17 -20.98 -10.99
CA CYS A 103 2.05 -20.19 -10.11
C CYS A 103 3.10 -21.09 -9.45
N HIS A 104 2.70 -22.21 -8.86
CA HIS A 104 3.61 -23.14 -8.18
C HIS A 104 4.65 -23.76 -9.13
N GLU A 105 4.24 -24.17 -10.34
CA GLU A 105 5.16 -24.73 -11.35
C GLU A 105 6.14 -23.70 -11.94
N ASN A 106 5.86 -22.42 -11.76
CA ASN A 106 6.71 -21.31 -12.26
C ASN A 106 7.39 -20.55 -11.12
N ASP A 107 7.45 -21.10 -9.91
CA ASP A 107 8.04 -20.49 -8.71
C ASP A 107 7.48 -19.09 -8.43
N ILE A 108 6.20 -18.88 -8.72
CA ILE A 108 5.49 -17.62 -8.41
C ILE A 108 4.88 -17.74 -7.01
N PRO A 109 5.30 -16.90 -6.06
CA PRO A 109 4.77 -16.94 -4.70
C PRO A 109 3.28 -16.62 -4.63
N THR A 110 2.56 -17.41 -3.87
CA THR A 110 1.13 -17.22 -3.57
C THR A 110 0.92 -16.97 -2.09
N GLY A 111 -0.13 -16.21 -1.76
CA GLY A 111 -0.52 -15.95 -0.37
C GLY A 111 -1.11 -17.17 0.34
N PRO A 112 -1.15 -17.18 1.67
CA PRO A 112 -1.71 -18.29 2.45
C PRO A 112 -3.23 -18.41 2.31
N GLY A 113 -3.87 -17.43 1.73
CA GLY A 113 -5.32 -17.35 1.52
C GLY A 113 -5.86 -15.95 1.85
N ARG A 114 -7.08 -15.70 1.41
CA ARG A 114 -7.75 -14.42 1.64
C ARG A 114 -9.26 -14.63 1.74
N GLY A 115 -9.94 -13.73 2.46
CA GLY A 115 -11.39 -13.77 2.55
C GLY A 115 -11.91 -15.05 3.21
N SER A 116 -12.96 -15.62 2.65
CA SER A 116 -13.60 -16.83 3.17
C SER A 116 -13.01 -18.13 2.60
N ALA A 117 -12.22 -18.06 1.54
CA ALA A 117 -11.67 -19.24 0.85
C ALA A 117 -10.80 -20.11 1.78
N ALA A 118 -10.06 -19.50 2.73
CA ALA A 118 -9.28 -20.23 3.72
C ALA A 118 -10.14 -21.07 4.70
N GLY A 119 -11.48 -20.98 4.66
CA GLY A 119 -12.40 -21.85 5.39
C GLY A 119 -12.66 -23.20 4.70
N SER A 120 -12.16 -23.44 3.49
CA SER A 120 -12.35 -24.70 2.74
C SER A 120 -11.15 -25.64 2.89
N LEU A 121 -11.43 -26.87 3.33
CA LEU A 121 -10.42 -27.92 3.40
C LEU A 121 -10.04 -28.42 2.00
N VAL A 122 -10.99 -28.45 1.06
CA VAL A 122 -10.69 -28.80 -0.34
C VAL A 122 -9.68 -27.84 -0.92
N LEU A 123 -9.85 -26.51 -0.77
CA LEU A 123 -8.90 -25.51 -1.26
C LEU A 123 -7.51 -25.62 -0.62
N PHE A 124 -7.45 -25.96 0.66
CA PHE A 124 -6.19 -26.23 1.37
C PHE A 124 -5.48 -27.48 0.80
N LEU A 125 -6.19 -28.58 0.64
CA LEU A 125 -5.64 -29.84 0.15
C LEU A 125 -5.10 -29.76 -1.28
N ILE A 126 -5.76 -28.99 -2.15
CA ILE A 126 -5.34 -28.81 -3.54
C ILE A 126 -4.30 -27.68 -3.70
N GLY A 127 -3.90 -26.99 -2.61
CA GLY A 127 -2.87 -25.96 -2.60
C GLY A 127 -3.31 -24.57 -3.07
N VAL A 128 -4.62 -24.30 -3.11
CA VAL A 128 -5.15 -22.94 -3.40
C VAL A 128 -5.02 -22.05 -2.16
N THR A 129 -5.16 -22.60 -0.96
CA THR A 129 -4.86 -21.92 0.30
C THR A 129 -3.80 -22.68 1.10
N GLN A 130 -3.19 -22.04 2.10
CA GLN A 130 -2.15 -22.63 2.94
C GLN A 130 -2.54 -22.67 4.43
N ILE A 131 -3.79 -22.35 4.74
CA ILE A 131 -4.34 -22.37 6.11
C ILE A 131 -5.15 -23.65 6.29
N ASP A 132 -4.85 -24.41 7.31
CA ASP A 132 -5.63 -25.59 7.68
C ASP A 132 -6.93 -25.16 8.39
N PRO A 133 -8.11 -25.30 7.76
CA PRO A 133 -9.36 -24.83 8.35
C PRO A 133 -9.83 -25.69 9.52
N VAL A 134 -9.34 -26.92 9.65
CA VAL A 134 -9.68 -27.83 10.77
C VAL A 134 -8.91 -27.45 12.01
N GLU A 135 -7.64 -27.06 11.87
CA GLU A 135 -6.79 -26.59 12.96
C GLU A 135 -7.31 -25.31 13.61
N TYR A 136 -7.67 -24.32 12.77
CA TYR A 136 -8.17 -23.02 13.25
C TYR A 136 -9.69 -22.93 13.40
N ASP A 137 -10.40 -24.08 13.30
CA ASP A 137 -11.85 -24.17 13.50
C ASP A 137 -12.65 -23.20 12.62
N LEU A 138 -12.31 -23.20 11.31
CA LEU A 138 -12.93 -22.36 10.28
C LEU A 138 -14.05 -23.13 9.57
N PHE A 139 -15.10 -22.42 9.13
CA PHE A 139 -16.29 -23.04 8.55
C PHE A 139 -16.34 -22.95 7.03
N PHE A 140 -16.61 -24.09 6.39
CA PHE A 140 -16.86 -24.16 4.94
C PHE A 140 -18.09 -23.36 4.52
N GLU A 141 -19.14 -23.37 5.34
CA GLU A 141 -20.40 -22.68 5.09
C GLU A 141 -20.21 -21.15 5.03
N ARG A 142 -19.13 -20.62 5.61
CA ARG A 142 -18.75 -19.23 5.46
C ARG A 142 -18.21 -18.92 4.05
N PHE A 143 -17.58 -19.89 3.40
CA PHE A 143 -17.10 -19.83 2.02
C PHE A 143 -18.24 -20.17 1.05
N VAL A 144 -18.79 -21.38 1.14
CA VAL A 144 -19.91 -21.86 0.31
C VAL A 144 -21.00 -22.45 1.20
N SER A 145 -22.23 -21.97 1.08
CA SER A 145 -23.39 -22.58 1.75
C SER A 145 -24.46 -22.95 0.74
N LYS A 146 -25.19 -24.05 1.01
CA LYS A 146 -26.28 -24.51 0.13
C LYS A 146 -27.38 -23.47 -0.09
N SER A 147 -27.56 -22.58 0.87
CA SER A 147 -28.56 -21.51 0.77
C SER A 147 -28.14 -20.36 -0.16
N ARG A 148 -26.87 -20.29 -0.58
CA ARG A 148 -26.34 -19.23 -1.45
C ARG A 148 -26.36 -19.60 -2.92
N ALA A 149 -26.27 -20.88 -3.25
CA ALA A 149 -26.16 -21.30 -4.62
C ALA A 149 -27.57 -21.50 -5.21
N ARG A 150 -27.81 -20.82 -6.31
CA ARG A 150 -28.98 -21.02 -7.14
C ARG A 150 -28.53 -21.47 -8.51
N GLN A 151 -29.03 -22.60 -8.94
CA GLN A 151 -28.93 -23.06 -10.32
C GLN A 151 -30.19 -22.63 -11.06
N ILE A 152 -30.01 -22.14 -12.27
CA ILE A 152 -31.08 -21.72 -13.18
C ILE A 152 -30.98 -22.65 -14.39
N GLU A 153 -31.95 -23.54 -14.56
CA GLU A 153 -32.01 -24.38 -15.74
C GLU A 153 -32.82 -23.69 -16.84
N LYS A 154 -32.19 -23.50 -18.00
CA LYS A 154 -32.83 -22.95 -19.20
C LYS A 154 -32.36 -23.76 -20.41
N ASP A 155 -33.29 -24.28 -21.18
CA ASP A 155 -33.02 -25.04 -22.42
C ASP A 155 -32.06 -26.23 -22.23
N GLY A 156 -32.12 -26.90 -21.05
CA GLY A 156 -31.24 -28.02 -20.68
C GLY A 156 -29.81 -27.61 -20.28
N VAL A 157 -29.55 -26.30 -20.14
CA VAL A 157 -28.28 -25.76 -19.68
C VAL A 157 -28.44 -25.22 -18.26
N ILE A 158 -27.53 -25.59 -17.39
CA ILE A 158 -27.48 -25.12 -16.00
C ILE A 158 -26.59 -23.88 -15.91
N TYR A 159 -27.19 -22.78 -15.49
CA TYR A 159 -26.51 -21.51 -15.19
C TYR A 159 -26.39 -21.35 -13.69
N LEU A 160 -25.35 -20.64 -13.26
CA LEU A 160 -25.16 -20.25 -11.88
C LEU A 160 -25.57 -18.77 -11.68
N ASP A 161 -26.14 -18.46 -10.52
CA ASP A 161 -26.38 -17.08 -10.13
C ASP A 161 -25.04 -16.44 -9.76
N GLY A 162 -24.52 -15.58 -10.63
CA GLY A 162 -23.21 -14.96 -10.47
C GLY A 162 -23.09 -14.07 -9.22
N SER A 163 -24.20 -13.49 -8.76
CA SER A 163 -24.23 -12.69 -7.52
C SER A 163 -24.02 -13.52 -6.24
N LEU A 164 -24.12 -14.85 -6.38
CA LEU A 164 -23.99 -15.83 -5.30
C LEU A 164 -22.72 -16.69 -5.39
N LEU A 165 -21.91 -16.54 -6.44
CA LEU A 165 -20.62 -17.21 -6.52
C LEU A 165 -19.73 -16.82 -5.31
N ALA A 166 -18.99 -17.80 -4.82
CA ALA A 166 -18.02 -17.56 -3.77
C ALA A 166 -16.77 -16.89 -4.35
N ASP A 167 -16.32 -15.80 -3.76
CA ASP A 167 -15.07 -15.16 -4.16
C ASP A 167 -13.87 -15.98 -3.68
N VAL A 168 -12.99 -16.33 -4.59
CA VAL A 168 -11.65 -16.85 -4.29
C VAL A 168 -10.64 -15.80 -4.75
N ASP A 169 -10.20 -15.00 -3.80
CA ASP A 169 -9.17 -13.98 -4.03
C ASP A 169 -7.79 -14.63 -4.01
N ASN A 170 -7.00 -14.43 -5.07
CA ASN A 170 -5.68 -15.01 -5.20
C ASN A 170 -4.62 -13.91 -5.01
N ASP A 171 -3.96 -13.92 -3.83
CA ASP A 171 -2.80 -13.07 -3.57
C ASP A 171 -1.56 -13.72 -4.20
N ILE A 172 -0.86 -12.98 -5.06
CA ILE A 172 0.38 -13.43 -5.70
C ILE A 172 1.47 -12.36 -5.59
N ALA A 173 2.72 -12.73 -5.78
CA ALA A 173 3.82 -11.77 -5.77
C ALA A 173 3.62 -10.69 -6.85
N TYR A 174 3.76 -9.43 -6.45
CA TYR A 174 3.43 -8.26 -7.27
C TYR A 174 4.13 -8.25 -8.64
N GLU A 175 5.40 -8.62 -8.66
CA GLU A 175 6.24 -8.60 -9.87
C GLU A 175 5.80 -9.64 -10.92
N HIS A 176 5.11 -10.69 -10.51
CA HIS A 176 4.70 -11.80 -11.37
C HIS A 176 3.24 -11.70 -11.84
N ARG A 177 2.49 -10.70 -11.36
CA ARG A 177 1.05 -10.58 -11.68
C ARG A 177 0.78 -10.60 -13.19
N GLN A 178 1.57 -9.88 -13.99
CA GLN A 178 1.34 -9.83 -15.43
C GLN A 178 1.56 -11.21 -16.09
N LYS A 179 2.56 -11.99 -15.64
CA LYS A 179 2.80 -13.35 -16.14
C LYS A 179 1.59 -14.28 -15.91
N VAL A 180 0.92 -14.15 -14.77
CA VAL A 180 -0.30 -14.92 -14.46
C VAL A 180 -1.48 -14.45 -15.31
N VAL A 181 -1.62 -13.14 -15.52
CA VAL A 181 -2.64 -12.59 -16.43
C VAL A 181 -2.43 -13.10 -17.85
N ASP A 182 -1.21 -13.08 -18.35
CA ASP A 182 -0.86 -13.57 -19.68
C ASP A 182 -1.16 -15.08 -19.83
N TYR A 183 -0.90 -15.87 -18.78
CA TYR A 183 -1.28 -17.29 -18.75
C TYR A 183 -2.81 -17.47 -18.89
N ILE A 184 -3.61 -16.72 -18.14
CA ILE A 184 -5.07 -16.79 -18.22
C ILE A 184 -5.55 -16.39 -19.61
N GLU A 185 -5.03 -15.31 -20.18
CA GLU A 185 -5.40 -14.87 -21.53
C GLU A 185 -5.03 -15.89 -22.62
N GLN A 186 -3.91 -16.59 -22.45
CA GLN A 186 -3.49 -17.66 -23.37
C GLN A 186 -4.32 -18.94 -23.22
N SER A 187 -4.71 -19.28 -21.99
CA SER A 187 -5.54 -20.47 -21.71
C SER A 187 -6.99 -20.31 -22.19
N TYR A 188 -7.50 -19.07 -22.20
CA TYR A 188 -8.88 -18.75 -22.60
C TYR A 188 -8.92 -17.67 -23.71
N PRO A 189 -8.41 -17.95 -24.92
CA PRO A 189 -8.32 -16.98 -25.99
C PRO A 189 -9.69 -16.45 -26.43
N ASN A 190 -9.82 -15.13 -26.57
CA ASN A 190 -11.07 -14.40 -26.88
C ASN A 190 -12.20 -14.55 -25.83
N ARG A 191 -11.93 -15.14 -24.68
CA ARG A 191 -12.88 -15.39 -23.60
C ARG A 191 -12.57 -14.62 -22.32
N THR A 192 -11.52 -13.78 -22.36
CA THR A 192 -11.04 -13.00 -21.21
C THR A 192 -11.02 -11.52 -21.49
N ALA A 193 -11.28 -10.69 -20.48
CA ALA A 193 -11.07 -9.24 -20.53
C ALA A 193 -10.80 -8.69 -19.14
N LYS A 194 -10.10 -7.57 -19.06
CA LYS A 194 -10.03 -6.75 -17.85
C LYS A 194 -11.40 -6.11 -17.59
N ILE A 195 -11.71 -5.82 -16.33
CA ILE A 195 -13.03 -5.30 -15.95
C ILE A 195 -13.00 -3.78 -15.92
N LEU A 196 -14.05 -3.15 -16.48
CA LEU A 196 -14.26 -1.71 -16.43
C LEU A 196 -14.56 -1.25 -15.01
N THR A 197 -14.05 -0.09 -14.65
CA THR A 197 -14.47 0.65 -13.45
C THR A 197 -15.03 2.02 -13.82
N LEU A 198 -16.09 2.42 -13.13
CA LEU A 198 -16.72 3.73 -13.27
C LEU A 198 -16.30 4.62 -12.09
N ASN A 199 -15.52 5.65 -12.36
CA ASN A 199 -15.14 6.61 -11.34
C ASN A 199 -16.21 7.72 -11.27
N THR A 200 -16.90 7.80 -10.14
CA THR A 200 -17.97 8.77 -9.91
C THR A 200 -17.46 10.04 -9.22
N LEU A 201 -18.16 11.14 -9.42
CA LEU A 201 -17.92 12.40 -8.75
C LEU A 201 -18.41 12.29 -7.30
N SER A 202 -17.48 12.22 -6.34
CA SER A 202 -17.82 12.26 -4.91
C SER A 202 -18.21 13.68 -4.48
N GLY A 203 -18.96 13.81 -3.39
CA GLY A 203 -19.35 15.10 -2.83
C GLY A 203 -18.16 16.04 -2.59
N LYS A 204 -17.03 15.53 -2.07
CA LYS A 204 -15.79 16.30 -1.89
C LYS A 204 -15.26 16.84 -3.22
N LEU A 205 -15.23 16.00 -4.25
CA LEU A 205 -14.74 16.40 -5.57
C LEU A 205 -15.69 17.40 -6.24
N CYS A 206 -17.00 17.20 -6.11
CA CYS A 206 -17.99 18.14 -6.63
C CYS A 206 -17.84 19.53 -6.02
N VAL A 207 -17.68 19.61 -4.70
CA VAL A 207 -17.48 20.91 -4.02
C VAL A 207 -16.18 21.57 -4.47
N LYS A 208 -15.08 20.82 -4.62
CA LYS A 208 -13.81 21.35 -5.11
C LYS A 208 -13.92 21.91 -6.54
N GLU A 209 -14.42 21.12 -7.47
CA GLU A 209 -14.48 21.52 -8.87
C GLU A 209 -15.50 22.66 -9.09
N CYS A 210 -16.69 22.56 -8.47
CA CYS A 210 -17.70 23.63 -8.57
C CYS A 210 -17.24 24.91 -7.86
N GLY A 211 -16.55 24.81 -6.74
CA GLY A 211 -15.99 25.96 -6.02
C GLY A 211 -14.96 26.71 -6.88
N LYS A 212 -14.09 25.99 -7.57
CA LYS A 212 -13.10 26.58 -8.49
C LYS A 212 -13.75 27.22 -9.71
N LEU A 213 -14.61 26.45 -10.41
CA LEU A 213 -15.12 26.86 -11.73
C LEU A 213 -16.30 27.84 -11.66
N ALA A 214 -17.24 27.62 -10.74
CA ALA A 214 -18.43 28.43 -10.59
C ALA A 214 -18.33 29.45 -9.45
N GLY A 215 -17.54 29.17 -8.44
CA GLY A 215 -17.34 30.05 -7.29
C GLY A 215 -16.09 30.93 -7.36
N ALA A 216 -15.21 30.69 -8.34
CA ALA A 216 -13.91 31.37 -8.50
C ALA A 216 -13.01 31.32 -7.23
N LEU A 217 -13.14 30.26 -6.43
CA LEU A 217 -12.39 30.06 -5.19
C LEU A 217 -10.98 29.50 -5.47
N SER A 218 -10.04 29.83 -4.59
CA SER A 218 -8.68 29.29 -4.67
C SER A 218 -8.63 27.80 -4.34
N GLU A 219 -7.55 27.10 -4.70
CA GLU A 219 -7.30 25.69 -4.36
C GLU A 219 -7.32 25.48 -2.83
N SER A 220 -6.73 26.41 -2.08
CA SER A 220 -6.71 26.35 -0.61
C SER A 220 -8.11 26.44 0.00
N ASP A 221 -8.94 27.35 -0.51
CA ASP A 221 -10.29 27.57 0.01
C ASP A 221 -11.18 26.36 -0.25
N VAL A 222 -11.17 25.81 -1.47
CA VAL A 222 -11.98 24.63 -1.79
C VAL A 222 -11.51 23.37 -1.06
N ASN A 223 -10.23 23.26 -0.72
CA ASN A 223 -9.73 22.18 0.12
C ASN A 223 -10.31 22.29 1.54
N LEU A 224 -10.25 23.47 2.16
CA LEU A 224 -10.85 23.72 3.48
C LEU A 224 -12.34 23.39 3.51
N ILE A 225 -13.10 23.82 2.49
CA ILE A 225 -14.52 23.55 2.41
C ILE A 225 -14.81 22.06 2.22
N SER A 226 -14.07 21.39 1.31
CA SER A 226 -14.27 19.97 1.07
C SER A 226 -13.94 19.10 2.29
N ASP A 227 -13.06 19.57 3.18
CA ASP A 227 -12.71 18.85 4.42
C ASP A 227 -13.78 18.97 5.51
N LEU A 228 -14.75 19.89 5.35
CA LEU A 228 -15.95 19.94 6.17
C LEU A 228 -16.92 18.78 5.90
N ILE A 229 -16.76 18.05 4.79
CA ILE A 229 -17.62 16.91 4.45
C ILE A 229 -17.14 15.69 5.25
N PRO A 230 -17.97 15.12 6.13
CA PRO A 230 -17.61 13.99 6.94
C PRO A 230 -17.32 12.74 6.13
N LYS A 231 -16.52 11.85 6.71
CA LYS A 231 -16.36 10.47 6.24
C LYS A 231 -16.96 9.52 7.27
N VAL A 232 -17.77 8.58 6.81
CA VAL A 232 -18.34 7.52 7.64
C VAL A 232 -17.76 6.19 7.14
N PHE A 233 -17.08 5.47 8.01
CA PHE A 233 -16.37 4.22 7.68
C PHE A 233 -15.45 4.35 6.45
N GLY A 234 -14.71 5.48 6.36
CA GLY A 234 -13.78 5.76 5.27
C GLY A 234 -14.43 6.24 3.96
N LYS A 235 -15.75 6.17 3.81
CA LYS A 235 -16.49 6.68 2.66
C LYS A 235 -16.92 8.13 2.88
N VAL A 236 -16.78 8.94 1.84
CA VAL A 236 -17.27 10.34 1.85
C VAL A 236 -18.79 10.32 1.96
N MET A 237 -19.31 11.06 2.94
CA MET A 237 -20.75 11.18 3.12
C MET A 237 -21.37 11.92 1.94
N PRO A 238 -22.56 11.51 1.43
CA PRO A 238 -23.28 12.28 0.43
C PRO A 238 -23.58 13.70 0.89
N LEU A 239 -23.55 14.68 -0.02
CA LEU A 239 -23.70 16.10 0.30
C LEU A 239 -24.99 16.41 1.07
N LYS A 240 -26.06 15.65 0.81
CA LYS A 240 -27.32 15.81 1.54
C LYS A 240 -27.14 15.52 3.04
N GLY A 241 -26.58 14.39 3.39
CA GLY A 241 -26.33 14.03 4.79
C GLY A 241 -25.23 14.89 5.44
N ALA A 242 -24.22 15.29 4.66
CA ALA A 242 -23.13 16.12 5.14
C ALA A 242 -23.61 17.52 5.63
N LEU A 243 -24.70 18.06 5.06
CA LEU A 243 -25.31 19.30 5.55
C LEU A 243 -25.93 19.15 6.94
N GLU A 244 -26.49 17.99 7.24
CA GLU A 244 -27.12 17.71 8.54
C GLU A 244 -26.06 17.54 9.65
N GLU A 245 -24.89 17.03 9.29
CA GLU A 245 -23.78 16.73 10.22
C GLU A 245 -22.79 17.90 10.40
N SER A 246 -22.72 18.84 9.45
CA SER A 246 -21.73 19.92 9.44
C SER A 246 -22.37 21.29 9.29
N GLU A 247 -22.57 22.00 10.43
CA GLU A 247 -23.11 23.36 10.44
C GLU A 247 -22.30 24.32 9.56
N LYS A 248 -20.96 24.20 9.55
CA LYS A 248 -20.10 25.06 8.73
C LYS A 248 -20.28 24.81 7.24
N LEU A 249 -20.49 23.55 6.83
CA LEU A 249 -20.81 23.24 5.44
C LEU A 249 -22.18 23.77 5.07
N ALA A 250 -23.16 23.65 5.95
CA ALA A 250 -24.51 24.19 5.74
C ALA A 250 -24.49 25.72 5.61
N GLN A 251 -23.72 26.43 6.45
CA GLN A 251 -23.51 27.87 6.32
C GLN A 251 -22.90 28.23 4.97
N TRP A 252 -21.80 27.58 4.60
CA TRP A 252 -21.15 27.84 3.31
C TRP A 252 -22.08 27.57 2.11
N ALA A 253 -22.89 26.50 2.18
CA ALA A 253 -23.85 26.17 1.14
C ALA A 253 -24.94 27.25 1.01
N THR A 254 -25.34 27.87 2.13
CA THR A 254 -26.29 28.99 2.17
C THR A 254 -25.67 30.25 1.58
N GLU A 255 -24.41 30.51 1.84
CA GLU A 255 -23.67 31.66 1.29
C GLU A 255 -23.37 31.50 -0.22
N ASN A 256 -23.24 30.22 -0.69
CA ASN A 256 -22.90 29.86 -2.06
C ASN A 256 -23.96 28.96 -2.75
N PRO A 257 -25.24 29.34 -2.79
CA PRO A 257 -26.34 28.45 -3.16
C PRO A 257 -26.26 27.92 -4.58
N LYS A 258 -25.76 28.72 -5.53
CA LYS A 258 -25.60 28.31 -6.93
C LYS A 258 -24.51 27.23 -7.07
N VAL A 259 -23.36 27.42 -6.44
CA VAL A 259 -22.23 26.49 -6.46
C VAL A 259 -22.66 25.16 -5.85
N PHE A 260 -23.31 25.20 -4.70
CA PHE A 260 -23.76 24.00 -4.01
C PHE A 260 -24.87 23.25 -4.75
N ALA A 261 -25.80 23.96 -5.37
CA ALA A 261 -26.85 23.35 -6.19
C ALA A 261 -26.27 22.61 -7.41
N ILE A 262 -25.22 23.12 -8.05
CA ILE A 262 -24.50 22.45 -9.14
C ILE A 262 -23.78 21.22 -8.59
N ALA A 263 -23.05 21.37 -7.47
CA ALA A 263 -22.32 20.25 -6.86
C ALA A 263 -23.25 19.07 -6.53
N ARG A 264 -24.44 19.32 -5.97
CA ARG A 264 -25.46 18.28 -5.70
C ARG A 264 -26.00 17.59 -6.95
N LYS A 265 -26.12 18.30 -8.08
CA LYS A 265 -26.56 17.68 -9.34
C LYS A 265 -25.48 16.82 -9.98
N LEU A 266 -24.21 17.11 -9.74
CA LEU A 266 -23.07 16.39 -10.29
C LEU A 266 -22.67 15.20 -9.42
N GLU A 267 -23.02 15.22 -8.14
CA GLU A 267 -22.68 14.14 -7.21
C GLU A 267 -23.24 12.79 -7.69
N GLY A 268 -22.36 11.77 -7.74
CA GLY A 268 -22.70 10.43 -8.19
C GLY A 268 -22.65 10.21 -9.70
N LEU A 269 -22.53 11.28 -10.52
CA LEU A 269 -22.34 11.10 -11.95
C LEU A 269 -20.98 10.52 -12.30
N ASN A 270 -20.91 9.74 -13.37
CA ASN A 270 -19.65 9.19 -13.86
C ASN A 270 -18.74 10.31 -14.38
N LYS A 271 -17.50 10.34 -13.88
CA LYS A 271 -16.46 11.26 -14.31
C LYS A 271 -15.64 10.70 -15.46
N ASN A 272 -15.15 9.50 -15.28
CA ASN A 272 -14.33 8.76 -16.25
C ASN A 272 -14.39 7.26 -15.99
N THR A 273 -13.96 6.50 -16.98
CA THR A 273 -13.73 5.05 -16.86
C THR A 273 -12.29 4.77 -16.45
N GLY A 274 -12.10 3.66 -15.77
CA GLY A 274 -10.80 3.08 -15.44
C GLY A 274 -10.82 1.57 -15.69
N VAL A 275 -9.73 0.91 -15.36
CA VAL A 275 -9.60 -0.54 -15.41
C VAL A 275 -9.48 -1.07 -13.98
N HIS A 276 -10.19 -2.15 -13.66
CA HIS A 276 -10.10 -2.78 -12.34
C HIS A 276 -8.65 -3.25 -12.08
N PRO A 277 -8.08 -2.97 -10.92
CA PRO A 277 -6.66 -3.24 -10.68
C PRO A 277 -6.33 -4.74 -10.58
N SER A 278 -7.28 -5.59 -10.20
CA SER A 278 -7.07 -7.03 -9.96
C SER A 278 -7.98 -7.93 -10.79
N GLY A 279 -9.21 -7.51 -11.06
CA GLY A 279 -10.24 -8.35 -11.66
C GLY A 279 -10.01 -8.65 -13.13
N ILE A 280 -10.16 -9.93 -13.48
CA ILE A 280 -10.19 -10.45 -14.84
C ILE A 280 -11.50 -11.20 -15.00
N ALA A 281 -12.24 -10.89 -16.05
CA ALA A 281 -13.45 -11.63 -16.42
C ALA A 281 -13.06 -12.81 -17.32
N ILE A 282 -13.63 -13.99 -17.03
CA ILE A 282 -13.47 -15.21 -17.85
C ILE A 282 -14.84 -15.74 -18.21
N SER A 283 -15.09 -15.96 -19.50
CA SER A 283 -16.35 -16.45 -20.05
C SER A 283 -16.20 -17.84 -20.66
N ARG A 284 -17.28 -18.64 -20.63
CA ARG A 284 -17.36 -19.86 -21.44
C ARG A 284 -17.48 -19.57 -22.94
N GLN A 285 -18.21 -18.52 -23.28
CA GLN A 285 -18.42 -18.06 -24.65
C GLN A 285 -17.37 -17.03 -25.05
N ILE A 286 -17.28 -16.71 -26.34
CA ILE A 286 -16.49 -15.58 -26.82
C ILE A 286 -17.04 -14.32 -26.16
N ILE A 287 -16.17 -13.52 -25.55
CA ILE A 287 -16.60 -12.43 -24.68
C ILE A 287 -17.39 -11.35 -25.41
N THR A 288 -17.09 -11.13 -26.68
CA THR A 288 -17.81 -10.16 -27.53
C THR A 288 -19.25 -10.54 -27.84
N ASP A 289 -19.64 -11.80 -27.64
CA ASP A 289 -21.00 -12.29 -27.88
C ASP A 289 -21.94 -11.99 -26.69
N ILE A 290 -21.35 -11.76 -25.51
CA ILE A 290 -22.10 -11.55 -24.25
C ILE A 290 -21.83 -10.20 -23.59
N CYS A 291 -20.77 -9.49 -23.98
CA CYS A 291 -20.38 -8.23 -23.37
C CYS A 291 -19.74 -7.30 -24.41
N PRO A 292 -20.17 -6.03 -24.48
CA PRO A 292 -19.41 -5.05 -25.26
C PRO A 292 -17.99 -4.93 -24.70
N VAL A 293 -17.02 -4.71 -25.57
CA VAL A 293 -15.61 -4.57 -25.18
C VAL A 293 -14.98 -3.33 -25.79
N GLN A 294 -13.92 -2.86 -25.16
CA GLN A 294 -13.10 -1.74 -25.66
C GLN A 294 -11.64 -2.06 -25.45
N HIS A 295 -10.76 -1.42 -26.24
CA HIS A 295 -9.31 -1.55 -26.06
C HIS A 295 -8.75 -0.35 -25.27
N THR A 296 -7.82 -0.63 -24.36
CA THR A 296 -6.98 0.40 -23.76
C THR A 296 -5.96 0.91 -24.75
N LYS A 297 -5.26 2.00 -24.41
CA LYS A 297 -4.15 2.53 -25.23
C LYS A 297 -3.03 1.50 -25.44
N ASP A 298 -2.86 0.61 -24.48
CA ASP A 298 -1.85 -0.46 -24.50
C ASP A 298 -2.34 -1.74 -25.19
N GLY A 299 -3.55 -1.70 -25.78
CA GLY A 299 -4.13 -2.81 -26.54
C GLY A 299 -4.85 -3.88 -25.72
N ALA A 300 -4.90 -3.76 -24.40
CA ALA A 300 -5.62 -4.72 -23.55
C ALA A 300 -7.14 -4.61 -23.73
N LEU A 301 -7.83 -5.75 -23.75
CA LEU A 301 -9.28 -5.84 -23.86
C LEU A 301 -9.92 -5.52 -22.50
N VAL A 302 -10.95 -4.67 -22.49
CA VAL A 302 -11.69 -4.27 -21.29
C VAL A 302 -13.19 -4.41 -21.56
N THR A 303 -13.93 -4.95 -20.58
CA THR A 303 -15.40 -5.06 -20.66
C THR A 303 -16.05 -3.69 -20.78
N GLY A 304 -17.17 -3.59 -21.50
CA GLY A 304 -17.98 -2.38 -21.55
C GLY A 304 -18.90 -2.21 -20.35
N TYR A 305 -19.06 -3.26 -19.55
CA TYR A 305 -19.81 -3.28 -18.30
C TYR A 305 -18.88 -3.22 -17.09
N ASP A 306 -19.35 -2.62 -15.99
CA ASP A 306 -18.65 -2.62 -14.72
C ASP A 306 -18.74 -3.98 -14.01
N MET A 307 -18.06 -4.10 -12.87
CA MET A 307 -17.97 -5.37 -12.13
C MET A 307 -19.32 -5.91 -11.66
N ASN A 308 -20.35 -5.08 -11.46
CA ASN A 308 -21.65 -5.54 -11.00
C ASN A 308 -22.37 -6.33 -12.10
N TRP A 309 -22.36 -5.79 -13.32
CA TRP A 309 -22.94 -6.47 -14.48
C TRP A 309 -22.08 -7.64 -14.98
N VAL A 310 -20.74 -7.50 -14.89
CA VAL A 310 -19.83 -8.60 -15.26
C VAL A 310 -20.09 -9.82 -14.37
N ALA A 311 -20.32 -9.64 -13.07
CA ALA A 311 -20.61 -10.74 -12.15
C ALA A 311 -21.91 -11.50 -12.47
N GLU A 312 -22.87 -10.87 -13.16
CA GLU A 312 -24.11 -11.51 -13.60
C GLU A 312 -23.95 -12.38 -14.87
N LEU A 313 -22.88 -12.16 -15.64
CA LEU A 313 -22.68 -12.72 -16.96
C LEU A 313 -21.56 -13.75 -17.03
N MET A 314 -20.50 -13.56 -16.24
CA MET A 314 -19.29 -14.38 -16.34
C MET A 314 -18.53 -14.44 -15.01
N VAL A 315 -17.54 -15.30 -14.93
CA VAL A 315 -16.72 -15.45 -13.73
C VAL A 315 -15.74 -14.29 -13.63
N LYS A 316 -15.69 -13.67 -12.45
CA LYS A 316 -14.66 -12.69 -12.08
C LYS A 316 -13.57 -13.36 -11.25
N PHE A 317 -12.33 -13.24 -11.70
CA PHE A 317 -11.15 -13.67 -10.95
C PHE A 317 -10.38 -12.47 -10.46
N ASP A 318 -10.06 -12.45 -9.17
CA ASP A 318 -9.21 -11.42 -8.59
C ASP A 318 -7.78 -11.94 -8.42
N ILE A 319 -6.87 -11.42 -9.24
CA ILE A 319 -5.44 -11.66 -9.15
C ILE A 319 -4.79 -10.45 -8.51
N LEU A 320 -4.54 -10.56 -7.22
CA LEU A 320 -4.06 -9.46 -6.39
C LEU A 320 -2.54 -9.50 -6.26
N GLY A 321 -1.86 -8.50 -6.83
CA GLY A 321 -0.43 -8.35 -6.67
C GLY A 321 -0.08 -7.83 -5.28
N LEU A 322 0.52 -8.66 -4.43
CA LEU A 322 0.91 -8.30 -3.08
C LEU A 322 2.43 -8.12 -2.99
N ARG A 323 2.88 -6.88 -2.74
CA ARG A 323 4.32 -6.56 -2.63
C ARG A 323 5.01 -7.31 -1.49
N THR A 324 4.31 -7.53 -0.39
CA THR A 324 4.84 -8.30 0.74
C THR A 324 5.24 -9.72 0.35
N LEU A 325 4.49 -10.37 -0.55
CA LEU A 325 4.87 -11.69 -1.06
C LEU A 325 6.17 -11.63 -1.87
N SER A 326 6.38 -10.57 -2.67
CA SER A 326 7.68 -10.35 -3.34
C SER A 326 8.81 -10.13 -2.34
N VAL A 327 8.58 -9.39 -1.25
CA VAL A 327 9.58 -9.20 -0.17
C VAL A 327 9.93 -10.53 0.50
N ILE A 328 8.93 -11.33 0.86
CA ILE A 328 9.11 -12.65 1.48
C ILE A 328 9.92 -13.54 0.54
N GLN A 329 9.49 -13.69 -0.71
CA GLN A 329 10.16 -14.56 -1.67
C GLN A 329 11.59 -14.12 -1.95
N ASN A 330 11.81 -12.86 -2.29
CA ASN A 330 13.17 -12.35 -2.55
C ASN A 330 14.10 -12.54 -1.36
N THR A 331 13.56 -12.49 -0.13
CA THR A 331 14.34 -12.77 1.08
C THR A 331 14.62 -14.25 1.21
N CYS A 332 13.63 -15.11 1.02
CA CYS A 332 13.76 -16.57 1.08
C CYS A 332 14.71 -17.08 0.00
N ASP A 333 14.62 -16.59 -1.23
CA ASP A 333 15.51 -16.94 -2.34
C ASP A 333 16.98 -16.58 -2.04
N ALA A 334 17.19 -15.38 -1.47
CA ALA A 334 18.53 -14.96 -1.08
C ALA A 334 19.15 -15.83 0.03
N LEU A 335 18.31 -16.52 0.79
CA LEU A 335 18.71 -17.42 1.89
C LEU A 335 18.70 -18.90 1.50
N GLY A 336 18.07 -19.25 0.38
CA GLY A 336 17.85 -20.65 -0.02
C GLY A 336 16.87 -21.41 0.90
N ILE A 337 15.86 -20.72 1.46
CA ILE A 337 14.83 -21.32 2.33
C ILE A 337 13.44 -21.19 1.67
N ASP A 338 12.51 -22.06 2.09
CA ASP A 338 11.12 -22.00 1.68
C ASP A 338 10.29 -21.26 2.75
N SER A 339 9.42 -20.34 2.32
CA SER A 339 8.51 -19.61 3.22
C SER A 339 7.55 -20.54 3.98
N ALA A 340 7.13 -21.66 3.37
CA ALA A 340 6.31 -22.68 4.02
C ALA A 340 7.02 -23.38 5.20
N GLY A 341 8.36 -23.31 5.25
CA GLY A 341 9.17 -23.84 6.34
C GLY A 341 9.36 -22.87 7.50
N ILE A 342 8.84 -21.64 7.43
CA ILE A 342 8.94 -20.66 8.53
C ILE A 342 8.05 -21.11 9.69
N PRO A 343 8.61 -21.29 10.90
CA PRO A 343 7.87 -21.78 12.06
C PRO A 343 6.97 -20.66 12.63
N ILE A 344 5.70 -20.60 12.21
CA ILE A 344 4.75 -19.56 12.65
C ILE A 344 4.38 -19.62 14.13
N ASP A 345 4.59 -20.76 14.78
CA ASP A 345 4.34 -20.99 16.21
C ASP A 345 5.58 -20.73 17.08
N SER A 346 6.67 -20.22 16.49
CA SER A 346 7.90 -19.92 17.24
C SER A 346 7.68 -18.78 18.23
N GLU A 347 7.94 -19.01 19.51
CA GLU A 347 7.89 -17.98 20.56
C GLU A 347 8.71 -16.73 20.18
N GLN A 348 9.84 -16.94 19.50
CA GLN A 348 10.72 -15.85 19.05
C GLN A 348 9.98 -14.80 18.17
N ILE A 349 8.99 -15.21 17.35
CA ILE A 349 8.22 -14.27 16.53
C ILE A 349 7.46 -13.30 17.43
N TYR A 350 6.81 -13.86 18.47
CA TYR A 350 5.94 -13.09 19.36
C TYR A 350 6.75 -12.24 20.34
N ASP A 351 7.89 -12.73 20.83
CA ASP A 351 8.85 -11.94 21.61
C ASP A 351 9.34 -10.71 20.81
N ASN A 352 9.70 -10.90 19.55
CA ASN A 352 10.11 -9.82 18.66
C ASN A 352 8.99 -8.77 18.45
N LEU A 353 7.71 -9.20 18.39
CA LEU A 353 6.58 -8.29 18.30
C LEU A 353 6.38 -7.48 19.59
N GLN A 354 6.68 -8.06 20.75
CA GLN A 354 6.61 -7.33 22.02
C GLN A 354 7.69 -6.25 22.14
N GLU A 355 8.89 -6.52 21.65
CA GLU A 355 10.03 -5.58 21.66
C GLU A 355 10.04 -4.60 20.46
N LEU A 356 9.09 -4.74 19.55
CA LEU A 356 9.03 -3.99 18.29
C LEU A 356 9.08 -2.48 18.50
N ARG A 357 10.10 -1.82 17.93
CA ARG A 357 10.27 -0.34 17.96
C ARG A 357 9.67 0.34 16.75
N SER A 358 9.76 -0.30 15.59
CA SER A 358 9.20 0.21 14.35
C SER A 358 8.61 -0.93 13.50
N PRO A 359 7.43 -0.72 12.91
CA PRO A 359 6.68 -1.78 12.22
C PRO A 359 6.98 -1.89 10.73
N ARG A 360 7.97 -1.20 10.16
CA ARG A 360 8.21 -1.17 8.72
C ARG A 360 8.42 -2.54 8.11
N GLY A 361 7.72 -2.79 7.01
CA GLY A 361 7.75 -4.06 6.28
C GLY A 361 7.01 -5.21 6.97
N LEU A 362 6.46 -5.01 8.17
CA LEU A 362 5.62 -6.02 8.83
C LEU A 362 4.19 -5.94 8.29
N PHE A 363 3.79 -6.99 7.59
CA PHE A 363 2.48 -7.02 6.95
C PHE A 363 1.35 -6.75 7.94
N GLN A 364 0.41 -5.88 7.58
CA GLN A 364 -0.71 -5.41 8.41
C GLN A 364 -0.33 -4.71 9.72
N ILE A 365 0.87 -4.89 10.25
CA ILE A 365 1.30 -4.27 11.51
C ILE A 365 1.85 -2.85 11.29
N GLU A 366 2.34 -2.54 10.10
CA GLU A 366 2.99 -1.26 9.78
C GLU A 366 2.06 -0.02 9.83
N ALA A 367 0.75 -0.20 9.74
CA ALA A 367 -0.20 0.89 9.95
C ALA A 367 -0.20 1.36 11.41
N GLU A 368 -0.20 2.67 11.64
CA GLU A 368 -0.07 3.25 13.00
C GLU A 368 -1.06 2.68 14.01
N THR A 369 -2.33 2.50 13.61
CA THR A 369 -3.37 1.92 14.49
C THR A 369 -3.05 0.46 14.82
N ASN A 370 -2.69 -0.34 13.82
CA ASN A 370 -2.37 -1.76 14.01
C ASN A 370 -1.12 -1.93 14.89
N PHE A 371 -0.12 -1.09 14.67
CA PHE A 371 1.08 -1.10 15.50
C PHE A 371 0.78 -0.81 16.97
N LYS A 372 -0.04 0.22 17.25
CA LYS A 372 -0.47 0.54 18.62
C LYS A 372 -1.27 -0.59 19.27
N VAL A 373 -2.18 -1.22 18.51
CA VAL A 373 -2.95 -2.37 18.98
C VAL A 373 -2.03 -3.57 19.25
N CYS A 374 -1.10 -3.86 18.35
CA CYS A 374 -0.12 -4.93 18.51
C CYS A 374 0.72 -4.75 19.78
N LYS A 375 1.21 -3.53 20.04
CA LYS A 375 1.96 -3.20 21.27
C LYS A 375 1.14 -3.34 22.54
N LYS A 376 -0.15 -2.98 22.52
CA LYS A 376 -1.04 -3.13 23.67
C LYS A 376 -1.42 -4.59 23.95
N ILE A 377 -1.72 -5.37 22.92
CA ILE A 377 -2.07 -6.79 23.04
C ILE A 377 -0.85 -7.60 23.42
N SER A 378 0.33 -7.30 22.86
CA SER A 378 1.54 -8.13 22.97
C SER A 378 1.23 -9.60 22.66
N PRO A 379 0.92 -9.92 21.40
CA PRO A 379 0.44 -11.25 21.01
C PRO A 379 1.47 -12.32 21.31
N GLN A 380 1.04 -13.50 21.77
CA GLN A 380 1.87 -14.63 22.14
C GLN A 380 1.74 -15.83 21.19
N ASN A 381 0.77 -15.78 20.28
CA ASN A 381 0.49 -16.83 19.30
C ASN A 381 -0.23 -16.24 18.07
N LEU A 382 -0.42 -17.10 17.05
CA LEU A 382 -1.03 -16.67 15.79
C LEU A 382 -2.49 -16.22 15.96
N GLU A 383 -3.26 -16.84 16.87
CA GLU A 383 -4.64 -16.44 17.11
C GLU A 383 -4.74 -15.04 17.74
N GLU A 384 -3.86 -14.71 18.67
CA GLU A 384 -3.78 -13.36 19.24
C GLU A 384 -3.25 -12.34 18.22
N LEU A 385 -2.32 -12.74 17.34
CA LEU A 385 -1.89 -11.90 16.22
C LEU A 385 -3.03 -11.67 15.22
N SER A 386 -3.87 -12.68 14.99
CA SER A 386 -5.12 -12.55 14.22
C SER A 386 -6.09 -11.56 14.89
N ALA A 387 -6.20 -11.58 16.22
CA ALA A 387 -7.03 -10.62 16.97
C ALA A 387 -6.51 -9.18 16.82
N VAL A 388 -5.19 -8.95 16.74
CA VAL A 388 -4.62 -7.63 16.41
C VAL A 388 -5.19 -7.10 15.09
N VAL A 389 -5.19 -7.94 14.05
CA VAL A 389 -5.72 -7.55 12.72
C VAL A 389 -7.22 -7.26 12.79
N ALA A 390 -7.97 -8.02 13.57
CA ALA A 390 -9.41 -7.87 13.70
C ALA A 390 -9.82 -6.63 14.52
N LEU A 391 -9.11 -6.35 15.63
CA LEU A 391 -9.41 -5.25 16.57
C LEU A 391 -8.94 -3.88 16.08
N ALA A 392 -7.93 -3.81 15.23
CA ALA A 392 -7.36 -2.54 14.77
C ALA A 392 -8.24 -1.81 13.73
N ARG A 393 -9.54 -1.81 13.92
CA ARG A 393 -10.52 -1.18 13.01
C ARG A 393 -11.53 -0.32 13.77
N PRO A 394 -12.04 0.76 13.15
CA PRO A 394 -13.12 1.54 13.75
C PRO A 394 -14.31 0.64 14.16
N GLY A 395 -14.83 0.84 15.34
CA GLY A 395 -15.91 0.05 15.92
C GLY A 395 -15.45 -1.20 16.69
N ALA A 396 -14.38 -1.88 16.27
CA ALA A 396 -13.79 -2.96 17.05
C ALA A 396 -12.78 -2.47 18.09
N LEU A 397 -12.14 -1.33 17.81
CA LEU A 397 -11.12 -0.73 18.68
C LEU A 397 -11.64 -0.38 20.09
N ASP A 398 -12.91 -0.10 20.21
CA ASP A 398 -13.56 0.22 21.50
C ASP A 398 -13.54 -0.98 22.47
N PHE A 399 -13.40 -2.21 21.96
CA PHE A 399 -13.32 -3.44 22.75
C PHE A 399 -11.90 -3.85 23.14
N LEU A 400 -10.88 -3.10 22.75
CA LEU A 400 -9.48 -3.48 22.94
C LEU A 400 -9.12 -3.68 24.41
N ASP A 401 -9.52 -2.76 25.29
CA ASP A 401 -9.18 -2.83 26.71
C ASP A 401 -9.92 -4.00 27.40
N ASP A 402 -11.16 -4.30 27.00
CA ASP A 402 -11.91 -5.46 27.49
C ASP A 402 -11.28 -6.77 27.00
N TYR A 403 -10.82 -6.84 25.75
CA TYR A 403 -10.08 -7.97 25.22
C TYR A 403 -8.84 -8.26 26.06
N ILE A 404 -7.98 -7.27 26.28
CA ILE A 404 -6.74 -7.43 27.05
C ILE A 404 -7.03 -7.88 28.49
N LYS A 405 -8.05 -7.30 29.13
CA LYS A 405 -8.44 -7.62 30.51
C LYS A 405 -8.99 -9.03 30.69
N ASN A 406 -9.62 -9.59 29.66
CA ASN A 406 -10.41 -10.80 29.79
C ASN A 406 -9.89 -12.00 28.97
N ARG A 407 -8.90 -11.84 28.08
CA ARG A 407 -8.47 -12.89 27.13
C ARG A 407 -8.00 -14.19 27.78
N GLU A 408 -7.57 -14.14 29.05
CA GLU A 408 -7.10 -15.33 29.80
C GLU A 408 -8.19 -15.92 30.71
N LYS A 409 -9.41 -15.38 30.70
CA LYS A 409 -10.49 -15.84 31.57
C LYS A 409 -11.36 -16.87 30.88
N GLU A 410 -11.58 -18.01 31.54
CA GLU A 410 -12.50 -19.04 31.03
C GLU A 410 -13.96 -18.57 30.99
N SER A 411 -14.34 -17.61 31.81
CA SER A 411 -15.68 -17.01 31.81
C SER A 411 -15.61 -15.51 32.03
N VAL A 412 -16.44 -14.76 31.29
CA VAL A 412 -16.50 -13.30 31.34
C VAL A 412 -17.87 -12.84 31.83
N ALA A 413 -17.87 -11.90 32.77
CA ALA A 413 -19.10 -11.33 33.29
C ALA A 413 -19.98 -10.72 32.19
N GLY A 414 -21.26 -11.06 32.18
CA GLY A 414 -22.21 -10.62 31.16
C GLY A 414 -22.35 -11.57 29.96
N VAL A 415 -21.50 -12.60 29.83
CA VAL A 415 -21.64 -13.69 28.84
C VAL A 415 -22.41 -14.85 29.48
N HIS A 416 -23.43 -15.34 28.80
CA HIS A 416 -24.16 -16.52 29.26
C HIS A 416 -23.31 -17.78 29.16
N SER A 417 -23.37 -18.66 30.16
CA SER A 417 -22.48 -19.83 30.29
C SER A 417 -22.44 -20.75 29.06
N ILE A 418 -23.53 -20.87 28.30
CA ILE A 418 -23.63 -21.67 27.07
C ILE A 418 -22.68 -21.14 25.96
N PHE A 419 -22.28 -19.89 26.05
CA PHE A 419 -21.39 -19.24 25.06
C PHE A 419 -19.96 -19.06 25.57
N ASN A 420 -19.65 -19.44 26.81
CA ASN A 420 -18.31 -19.25 27.38
C ASN A 420 -17.23 -19.91 26.53
N GLU A 421 -17.41 -21.17 26.12
CA GLU A 421 -16.43 -21.88 25.28
C GLU A 421 -16.24 -21.21 23.92
N ILE A 422 -17.28 -20.55 23.40
CA ILE A 422 -17.23 -19.86 22.09
C ILE A 422 -16.54 -18.52 22.20
N LEU A 423 -16.66 -17.80 23.31
CA LEU A 423 -16.23 -16.42 23.45
C LEU A 423 -15.01 -16.23 24.36
N SER A 424 -14.62 -17.22 25.17
CA SER A 424 -13.53 -17.08 26.15
C SER A 424 -12.21 -16.66 25.52
N TYR A 425 -11.81 -17.31 24.42
CA TYR A 425 -10.54 -17.02 23.74
C TYR A 425 -10.46 -15.61 23.11
N THR A 426 -11.58 -14.90 23.00
CA THR A 426 -11.65 -13.49 22.60
C THR A 426 -12.09 -12.56 23.72
N GLY A 427 -11.90 -12.98 24.99
CA GLY A 427 -12.23 -12.16 26.16
C GLY A 427 -13.72 -11.85 26.32
N GLY A 428 -14.59 -12.73 25.85
CA GLY A 428 -16.05 -12.55 25.88
C GLY A 428 -16.62 -11.70 24.74
N ILE A 429 -15.78 -11.27 23.81
CA ILE A 429 -16.15 -10.41 22.69
C ILE A 429 -16.43 -11.28 21.46
N PRO A 430 -17.58 -11.14 20.81
CA PRO A 430 -17.88 -11.82 19.53
C PRO A 430 -17.12 -11.14 18.38
N LEU A 431 -15.79 -11.26 18.43
CA LEU A 431 -14.86 -10.59 17.51
C LEU A 431 -14.98 -11.11 16.07
N TYR A 432 -15.27 -12.41 15.93
CA TYR A 432 -15.32 -13.07 14.64
C TYR A 432 -16.75 -13.43 14.22
N GLN A 433 -17.02 -13.37 12.91
CA GLN A 433 -18.28 -13.76 12.31
C GLN A 433 -18.59 -15.24 12.57
N GLU A 434 -17.57 -16.06 12.61
CA GLU A 434 -17.62 -17.49 12.91
C GLU A 434 -18.13 -17.74 14.35
N GLN A 435 -17.83 -16.84 15.31
CA GLN A 435 -18.37 -16.95 16.67
C GLN A 435 -19.88 -16.71 16.71
N LEU A 436 -20.41 -15.74 15.96
CA LEU A 436 -21.84 -15.54 15.83
C LEU A 436 -22.51 -16.79 15.24
N MET A 437 -21.89 -17.43 14.25
CA MET A 437 -22.40 -18.67 13.67
C MET A 437 -22.41 -19.82 14.70
N LYS A 438 -21.33 -19.99 15.47
CA LYS A 438 -21.26 -20.97 16.57
C LYS A 438 -22.32 -20.75 17.63
N MET A 439 -22.55 -19.50 18.01
CA MET A 439 -23.59 -19.14 18.98
C MET A 439 -24.98 -19.50 18.45
N ALA A 440 -25.25 -19.25 17.15
CA ALA A 440 -26.51 -19.65 16.51
C ALA A 440 -26.67 -21.19 16.49
N VAL A 441 -25.59 -21.92 16.20
CA VAL A 441 -25.61 -23.40 16.23
C VAL A 441 -25.87 -23.92 17.66
N ALA A 442 -25.27 -23.31 18.67
CA ALA A 442 -25.47 -23.69 20.07
C ALA A 442 -26.94 -23.57 20.55
N VAL A 443 -27.72 -22.69 19.91
CA VAL A 443 -29.16 -22.57 20.19
C VAL A 443 -30.03 -23.40 19.24
N GLY A 444 -29.45 -24.21 18.34
CA GLY A 444 -30.12 -25.19 17.51
C GLY A 444 -30.38 -24.78 16.05
N PHE A 445 -29.68 -23.80 15.52
CA PHE A 445 -29.66 -23.55 14.07
C PHE A 445 -28.70 -24.51 13.37
N SER A 446 -28.95 -24.80 12.10
CA SER A 446 -27.92 -25.40 11.24
C SER A 446 -26.86 -24.37 10.87
N LEU A 447 -25.67 -24.82 10.40
CA LEU A 447 -24.61 -23.92 9.93
C LEU A 447 -25.07 -23.05 8.75
N ASP A 448 -25.86 -23.57 7.83
CA ASP A 448 -26.45 -22.80 6.73
C ASP A 448 -27.44 -21.73 7.22
N GLU A 449 -28.28 -22.03 8.21
CA GLU A 449 -29.15 -21.03 8.85
C GLU A 449 -28.33 -19.96 9.58
N ALA A 450 -27.25 -20.36 10.27
CA ALA A 450 -26.36 -19.46 10.97
C ALA A 450 -25.64 -18.49 10.00
N GLU A 451 -25.20 -18.97 8.84
CA GLU A 451 -24.61 -18.12 7.78
C GLU A 451 -25.66 -17.14 7.20
N GLN A 452 -26.92 -17.59 7.02
CA GLN A 452 -28.00 -16.69 6.60
C GLN A 452 -28.23 -15.57 7.61
N LEU A 453 -28.31 -15.90 8.93
CA LEU A 453 -28.44 -14.91 9.99
C LEU A 453 -27.32 -13.89 9.94
N ARG A 454 -26.07 -14.35 9.89
CA ARG A 454 -24.88 -13.49 9.79
C ARG A 454 -24.96 -12.53 8.59
N ARG A 455 -25.37 -13.03 7.41
CA ARG A 455 -25.49 -12.19 6.20
C ARG A 455 -26.56 -11.12 6.30
N ILE A 456 -27.73 -11.48 6.81
CA ILE A 456 -28.86 -10.57 6.93
C ILE A 456 -28.51 -9.42 7.88
N VAL A 457 -27.91 -9.77 9.01
CA VAL A 457 -27.42 -8.79 9.98
C VAL A 457 -26.27 -7.96 9.38
N GLY A 458 -25.25 -8.59 8.79
CA GLY A 458 -24.11 -7.90 8.21
C GLY A 458 -24.45 -6.98 7.03
N LYS A 459 -25.46 -7.32 6.22
CA LYS A 459 -25.98 -6.46 5.15
C LYS A 459 -27.04 -5.46 5.61
N LYS A 460 -27.38 -5.47 6.92
CA LYS A 460 -28.40 -4.60 7.54
C LYS A 460 -29.75 -4.64 6.80
N LYS A 461 -30.20 -5.82 6.45
CA LYS A 461 -31.51 -6.02 5.80
C LYS A 461 -32.64 -5.85 6.82
N ILE A 462 -32.98 -4.61 7.12
CA ILE A 462 -33.92 -4.22 8.17
C ILE A 462 -35.26 -4.93 8.06
N GLU A 463 -35.74 -5.18 6.85
CA GLU A 463 -37.04 -5.85 6.59
C GLU A 463 -37.03 -7.34 7.00
N GLU A 464 -35.88 -8.01 6.95
CA GLU A 464 -35.74 -9.43 7.30
C GLU A 464 -35.40 -9.64 8.80
N MET A 465 -34.92 -8.65 9.49
CA MET A 465 -34.46 -8.77 10.88
C MET A 465 -35.54 -9.22 11.87
N PRO A 466 -36.80 -8.72 11.84
CA PRO A 466 -37.86 -9.18 12.77
C PRO A 466 -38.18 -10.68 12.60
N LYS A 467 -38.14 -11.18 11.35
CA LYS A 467 -38.39 -12.62 11.06
C LYS A 467 -37.29 -13.48 11.70
N TRP A 468 -36.04 -13.04 11.68
CA TRP A 468 -34.96 -13.81 12.28
C TRP A 468 -34.99 -13.76 13.81
N LYS A 469 -35.38 -12.64 14.40
CA LYS A 469 -35.60 -12.55 15.85
C LYS A 469 -36.65 -13.58 16.31
N SER A 470 -37.78 -13.66 15.62
CA SER A 470 -38.80 -14.68 15.89
C SER A 470 -38.29 -16.10 15.70
N LYS A 471 -37.44 -16.38 14.70
CA LYS A 471 -36.82 -17.69 14.53
C LYS A 471 -35.92 -18.06 15.71
N ILE A 472 -35.14 -17.10 16.25
CA ILE A 472 -34.32 -17.32 17.45
C ILE A 472 -35.21 -17.68 18.62
N GLU A 473 -36.29 -16.94 18.89
CA GLU A 473 -37.27 -17.22 19.94
C GLU A 473 -37.87 -18.63 19.81
N GLN A 474 -38.26 -19.05 18.61
CA GLN A 474 -38.77 -20.39 18.36
C GLN A 474 -37.71 -21.47 18.65
N LYS A 475 -36.45 -21.29 18.27
CA LYS A 475 -35.37 -22.25 18.58
C LYS A 475 -35.09 -22.34 20.09
N ILE A 476 -35.11 -21.22 20.80
CA ILE A 476 -34.95 -21.14 22.25
C ILE A 476 -36.06 -21.98 22.95
N ILE A 477 -37.30 -21.76 22.56
CA ILE A 477 -38.43 -22.50 23.11
C ILE A 477 -38.32 -24.00 22.80
N LYS A 478 -38.01 -24.34 21.55
CA LYS A 478 -37.90 -25.75 21.09
C LYS A 478 -36.82 -26.52 21.84
N ASN A 479 -35.73 -25.88 22.19
CA ASN A 479 -34.56 -26.49 22.83
C ASN A 479 -34.55 -26.29 24.36
N ASN A 480 -35.65 -25.80 24.93
CA ASN A 480 -35.82 -25.53 26.38
C ASN A 480 -34.69 -24.66 26.98
N LEU A 481 -34.26 -23.66 26.24
CA LEU A 481 -33.23 -22.71 26.67
C LEU A 481 -33.87 -21.50 27.40
N PRO A 482 -33.16 -20.84 28.33
CA PRO A 482 -33.62 -19.58 28.91
C PRO A 482 -33.83 -18.49 27.88
N HIS A 483 -34.83 -17.64 28.03
CA HIS A 483 -35.10 -16.51 27.11
C HIS A 483 -33.89 -15.59 26.98
N GLU A 484 -33.15 -15.38 28.05
CA GLU A 484 -31.94 -14.54 28.12
C GLU A 484 -30.87 -14.98 27.13
N VAL A 485 -30.79 -16.26 26.77
CA VAL A 485 -29.87 -16.80 25.73
C VAL A 485 -30.24 -16.25 24.35
N GLY A 486 -31.53 -16.21 24.03
CA GLY A 486 -32.02 -15.63 22.77
C GLY A 486 -31.81 -14.13 22.69
N ASP A 487 -32.09 -13.42 23.75
CA ASP A 487 -31.89 -11.96 23.84
C ASP A 487 -30.41 -11.61 23.71
N PHE A 488 -29.53 -12.37 24.37
CA PHE A 488 -28.08 -12.20 24.25
C PHE A 488 -27.59 -12.46 22.81
N LEU A 489 -28.00 -13.59 22.20
CA LEU A 489 -27.65 -13.91 20.81
C LEU A 489 -28.11 -12.82 19.84
N TRP A 490 -29.35 -12.31 20.01
CA TRP A 490 -29.87 -11.26 19.15
C TRP A 490 -29.10 -9.95 19.30
N LYS A 491 -28.81 -9.53 20.54
CA LYS A 491 -27.98 -8.36 20.81
C LYS A 491 -26.60 -8.48 20.16
N VAL A 492 -25.96 -9.62 20.35
CA VAL A 492 -24.64 -9.89 19.71
C VAL A 492 -24.77 -9.83 18.19
N ALA A 493 -25.82 -10.36 17.60
CA ALA A 493 -26.04 -10.30 16.16
C ALA A 493 -26.14 -8.84 15.69
N GLU A 494 -26.95 -8.00 16.33
CA GLU A 494 -27.10 -6.58 15.97
C GLU A 494 -25.77 -5.80 16.11
N ASP A 495 -25.07 -5.97 17.21
CA ASP A 495 -23.83 -5.28 17.49
C ASP A 495 -22.70 -5.74 16.53
N SER A 496 -22.61 -7.04 16.26
CA SER A 496 -21.57 -7.64 15.42
C SER A 496 -21.58 -7.17 13.98
N ALA A 497 -22.72 -6.69 13.47
CA ALA A 497 -22.86 -6.08 12.15
C ALA A 497 -21.89 -4.92 11.89
N ASN A 498 -21.43 -4.27 12.96
CA ASN A 498 -20.58 -3.08 12.88
C ASN A 498 -19.09 -3.39 13.01
N TYR A 499 -18.70 -4.49 13.68
CA TYR A 499 -17.30 -4.72 14.04
C TYR A 499 -16.79 -6.15 13.78
N SER A 500 -17.65 -7.18 13.69
CA SER A 500 -17.17 -8.57 13.55
C SER A 500 -16.37 -8.81 12.26
N PHE A 501 -15.33 -9.63 12.36
CA PHE A 501 -14.38 -9.90 11.28
C PHE A 501 -14.46 -11.34 10.81
N ASN A 502 -14.01 -11.60 9.58
CA ASN A 502 -13.84 -12.95 9.08
C ASN A 502 -12.56 -13.56 9.66
N LYS A 503 -12.69 -14.63 10.48
CA LYS A 503 -11.55 -15.31 11.12
C LYS A 503 -10.62 -15.93 10.07
N SER A 504 -11.16 -16.52 9.01
CA SER A 504 -10.36 -17.10 7.92
C SER A 504 -9.42 -16.07 7.29
N HIS A 505 -9.92 -14.85 7.06
CA HIS A 505 -9.10 -13.76 6.53
C HIS A 505 -8.04 -13.30 7.52
N SER A 506 -8.38 -13.11 8.79
CA SER A 506 -7.44 -12.60 9.77
C SER A 506 -6.33 -13.59 10.11
N ILE A 507 -6.60 -14.89 10.15
CA ILE A 507 -5.58 -15.94 10.34
C ILE A 507 -4.59 -15.96 9.16
N ALA A 508 -5.10 -15.96 7.92
CA ALA A 508 -4.24 -15.91 6.73
C ALA A 508 -3.32 -14.67 6.74
N TYR A 509 -3.85 -13.52 7.13
CA TYR A 509 -3.08 -12.28 7.19
C TYR A 509 -2.14 -12.21 8.40
N ALA A 510 -2.49 -12.81 9.52
CA ALA A 510 -1.59 -13.00 10.65
C ALA A 510 -0.41 -13.91 10.30
N THR A 511 -0.62 -14.92 9.45
CA THR A 511 0.46 -15.77 8.92
C THR A 511 1.49 -14.95 8.14
N LEU A 512 1.06 -14.06 7.25
CA LEU A 512 1.96 -13.15 6.54
C LEU A 512 2.68 -12.19 7.50
N ALA A 513 2.00 -11.71 8.55
CA ALA A 513 2.61 -10.89 9.59
C ALA A 513 3.70 -11.67 10.36
N ALA A 514 3.43 -12.93 10.69
CA ALA A 514 4.40 -13.82 11.35
C ALA A 514 5.61 -14.09 10.45
N TRP A 515 5.42 -14.40 9.17
CA TRP A 515 6.52 -14.60 8.21
C TRP A 515 7.39 -13.36 8.07
N THR A 516 6.77 -12.18 7.89
CA THR A 516 7.54 -10.93 7.79
C THR A 516 8.28 -10.60 9.06
N THR A 517 7.71 -10.89 10.23
CA THR A 517 8.39 -10.72 11.54
C THR A 517 9.59 -11.65 11.65
N TYR A 518 9.40 -12.94 11.37
CA TYR A 518 10.50 -13.92 11.41
C TYR A 518 11.67 -13.50 10.50
N LEU A 519 11.37 -13.15 9.25
CA LEU A 519 12.40 -12.77 8.26
C LEU A 519 13.11 -11.48 8.66
N LYS A 520 12.38 -10.48 9.12
CA LYS A 520 12.92 -9.18 9.51
C LYS A 520 13.92 -9.29 10.66
N PHE A 521 13.59 -10.06 11.69
CA PHE A 521 14.43 -10.16 12.89
C PHE A 521 15.54 -11.20 12.79
N ASN A 522 15.35 -12.28 12.05
CA ASN A 522 16.38 -13.30 11.88
C ASN A 522 17.34 -12.99 10.72
N TYR A 523 16.85 -12.30 9.66
CA TYR A 523 17.62 -12.01 8.44
C TYR A 523 17.44 -10.55 7.99
N PRO A 524 17.75 -9.59 8.87
CA PRO A 524 17.42 -8.18 8.61
C PRO A 524 18.05 -7.63 7.33
N GLN A 525 19.28 -8.01 7.01
CA GLN A 525 19.97 -7.50 5.83
C GLN A 525 19.26 -7.91 4.53
N GLN A 526 18.90 -9.18 4.38
CA GLN A 526 18.21 -9.71 3.19
C GLN A 526 16.78 -9.18 3.12
N PHE A 527 16.09 -9.09 4.26
CA PHE A 527 14.75 -8.56 4.37
C PHE A 527 14.68 -7.10 3.95
N PHE A 528 15.53 -6.24 4.51
CA PHE A 528 15.54 -4.82 4.16
C PHE A 528 16.04 -4.57 2.74
N LEU A 529 16.97 -5.39 2.23
CA LEU A 529 17.34 -5.34 0.83
C LEU A 529 16.13 -5.59 -0.08
N SER A 530 15.35 -6.63 0.22
CA SER A 530 14.14 -6.97 -0.54
C SER A 530 13.10 -5.87 -0.43
N LEU A 531 12.90 -5.33 0.77
CA LEU A 531 11.97 -4.23 1.01
C LEU A 531 12.36 -2.97 0.23
N LEU A 532 13.64 -2.58 0.24
CA LEU A 532 14.17 -1.44 -0.52
C LEU A 532 13.97 -1.62 -2.03
N LYS A 533 14.18 -2.82 -2.56
CA LYS A 533 13.96 -3.12 -4.00
C LYS A 533 12.49 -2.95 -4.39
N MET A 534 11.57 -3.20 -3.47
CA MET A 534 10.13 -3.06 -3.73
C MET A 534 9.64 -1.61 -3.63
N THR A 535 10.43 -0.68 -3.12
CA THR A 535 10.02 0.74 -3.02
C THR A 535 9.70 1.38 -4.36
N LYS A 536 10.31 0.91 -5.46
CA LYS A 536 10.03 1.40 -6.84
C LYS A 536 8.55 1.26 -7.24
N PHE A 537 7.80 0.39 -6.58
CA PHE A 537 6.37 0.16 -6.81
C PHE A 537 5.47 0.93 -5.82
N GLU A 538 6.06 1.71 -4.91
CA GLU A 538 5.32 2.57 -3.99
C GLU A 538 4.91 3.89 -4.66
N PRO A 539 3.79 4.51 -4.23
CA PRO A 539 3.38 5.82 -4.75
C PRO A 539 4.41 6.92 -4.45
N ALA A 540 5.11 6.83 -3.32
CA ALA A 540 6.13 7.77 -2.87
C ALA A 540 7.45 7.03 -2.51
N PRO A 541 8.22 6.52 -3.49
CA PRO A 541 9.37 5.66 -3.25
C PRO A 541 10.41 6.27 -2.29
N HIS A 542 10.67 7.57 -2.40
CA HIS A 542 11.69 8.24 -1.60
C HIS A 542 11.28 8.43 -0.14
N GLU A 543 9.99 8.63 0.14
CA GLU A 543 9.47 8.67 1.50
C GLU A 543 9.63 7.30 2.18
N GLU A 544 9.39 6.23 1.42
CA GLU A 544 9.55 4.86 1.92
C GLU A 544 11.01 4.51 2.15
N ILE A 545 11.92 4.86 1.23
CA ILE A 545 13.37 4.70 1.42
C ILE A 545 13.85 5.45 2.67
N SER A 546 13.36 6.69 2.88
CA SER A 546 13.66 7.47 4.09
C SER A 546 13.24 6.74 5.36
N ALA A 547 12.03 6.23 5.40
CA ALA A 547 11.50 5.50 6.55
C ALA A 547 12.29 4.22 6.83
N ILE A 548 12.62 3.45 5.78
CA ILE A 548 13.44 2.23 5.89
C ILE A 548 14.86 2.59 6.36
N SER A 549 15.47 3.66 5.85
CA SER A 549 16.85 4.05 6.24
C SER A 549 16.97 4.36 7.72
N LYS A 550 15.93 4.98 8.32
CA LYS A 550 15.88 5.23 9.77
C LYS A 550 15.81 3.93 10.57
N GLU A 551 15.03 2.98 10.08
CA GLU A 551 14.84 1.70 10.78
C GLU A 551 16.05 0.77 10.71
N LEU A 552 16.81 0.79 9.61
CA LEU A 552 18.04 0.02 9.45
C LEU A 552 19.03 0.24 10.61
N ALA A 553 19.03 1.44 11.19
CA ALA A 553 19.88 1.79 12.32
C ALA A 553 19.62 0.93 13.58
N PHE A 554 18.36 0.45 13.78
CA PHE A 554 18.03 -0.44 14.91
C PHE A 554 18.63 -1.85 14.75
N PHE A 555 19.01 -2.21 13.52
CA PHE A 555 19.63 -3.50 13.17
C PHE A 555 21.14 -3.38 12.91
N ASP A 556 21.78 -2.24 13.26
CA ASP A 556 23.19 -1.93 12.96
C ASP A 556 23.55 -2.11 11.48
N ILE A 557 22.62 -1.83 10.58
CA ILE A 557 22.82 -1.86 9.14
C ILE A 557 22.76 -0.43 8.63
N LYS A 558 23.72 -0.04 7.77
CA LYS A 558 23.74 1.27 7.12
C LYS A 558 23.25 1.18 5.68
N LEU A 559 22.47 2.16 5.28
CA LEU A 559 22.22 2.40 3.87
C LEU A 559 23.38 3.25 3.32
N LEU A 560 24.31 2.57 2.66
CA LEU A 560 25.50 3.21 2.08
C LEU A 560 25.10 4.11 0.90
N PRO A 561 25.72 5.27 0.75
CA PRO A 561 25.39 6.22 -0.31
C PRO A 561 25.60 5.64 -1.71
N PRO A 562 24.97 6.20 -2.74
CA PRO A 562 25.26 5.81 -4.11
C PRO A 562 26.72 6.09 -4.47
N ASP A 563 27.34 5.20 -5.24
CA ASP A 563 28.69 5.33 -5.76
C ASP A 563 28.69 4.90 -7.22
N ILE A 564 29.14 5.78 -8.13
CA ILE A 564 29.08 5.53 -9.57
C ILE A 564 29.89 4.30 -10.02
N VAL A 565 30.89 3.89 -9.23
CA VAL A 565 31.72 2.72 -9.50
C VAL A 565 31.17 1.47 -8.84
N LYS A 566 30.79 1.56 -7.56
CA LYS A 566 30.42 0.41 -6.72
C LYS A 566 28.93 0.02 -6.81
N SER A 567 28.04 1.02 -6.93
CA SER A 567 26.61 0.75 -6.90
C SER A 567 26.15 -0.01 -8.12
N LYS A 568 25.28 -1.00 -7.91
CA LYS A 568 24.55 -1.67 -8.98
C LYS A 568 23.36 -0.83 -9.44
N SER A 569 22.63 -1.32 -10.43
CA SER A 569 21.38 -0.66 -10.86
C SER A 569 20.37 -0.59 -9.72
N ASP A 570 20.18 -1.69 -9.00
CA ASP A 570 19.30 -1.80 -7.84
C ASP A 570 20.12 -1.89 -6.55
N PHE A 571 19.46 -1.76 -5.40
CA PHE A 571 20.10 -1.96 -4.09
C PHE A 571 20.85 -3.30 -4.02
N SER A 572 21.96 -3.30 -3.29
CA SER A 572 22.80 -4.50 -3.19
C SER A 572 23.52 -4.59 -1.84
N ILE A 573 23.81 -5.80 -1.39
CA ILE A 573 24.59 -6.04 -0.18
C ILE A 573 26.05 -5.66 -0.41
N GLU A 574 26.65 -4.95 0.55
CA GLU A 574 28.07 -4.64 0.63
C GLU A 574 28.57 -4.86 2.06
N GLY A 575 29.20 -6.02 2.32
CA GLY A 575 29.55 -6.46 3.68
C GLY A 575 28.31 -6.68 4.54
N LYS A 576 28.23 -6.00 5.69
CA LYS A 576 27.04 -6.03 6.57
C LYS A 576 26.00 -4.98 6.19
N ASP A 577 26.31 -4.08 5.27
CA ASP A 577 25.50 -2.91 4.92
C ASP A 577 24.79 -3.12 3.57
N ILE A 578 23.91 -2.18 3.23
CA ILE A 578 23.18 -2.17 1.94
C ILE A 578 23.63 -0.94 1.15
N ARG A 579 24.08 -1.12 -0.09
CA ARG A 579 24.45 -0.05 -1.02
C ARG A 579 23.25 0.45 -1.79
N PHE A 580 23.09 1.78 -1.88
CA PHE A 580 22.03 2.44 -2.65
C PHE A 580 22.14 2.13 -4.14
N GLY A 581 21.03 1.76 -4.78
CA GLY A 581 20.93 1.46 -6.20
C GLY A 581 20.85 2.73 -7.05
N LEU A 582 21.54 2.77 -8.20
CA LEU A 582 21.59 3.99 -9.01
C LEU A 582 20.25 4.32 -9.68
N ASN A 583 19.44 3.33 -10.04
CA ASN A 583 18.09 3.55 -10.59
C ASN A 583 17.10 4.16 -9.59
N SER A 584 17.39 4.03 -8.29
CA SER A 584 16.56 4.58 -7.22
C SER A 584 16.85 6.07 -6.97
N ILE A 585 17.86 6.65 -7.60
CA ILE A 585 18.09 8.09 -7.59
C ILE A 585 17.03 8.76 -8.47
N LYS A 586 16.32 9.75 -7.93
CA LYS A 586 15.24 10.45 -8.61
C LYS A 586 15.72 11.08 -9.94
N GLY A 587 15.01 10.77 -11.01
CA GLY A 587 15.31 11.27 -12.36
C GLY A 587 16.30 10.42 -13.14
N ILE A 588 16.76 9.30 -12.59
CA ILE A 588 17.52 8.28 -13.32
C ILE A 588 16.55 7.25 -13.91
N SER A 589 16.82 6.80 -15.14
CA SER A 589 16.01 5.82 -15.87
C SER A 589 16.86 4.63 -16.31
N ASP A 590 16.22 3.53 -16.71
CA ASP A 590 16.92 2.35 -17.22
C ASP A 590 17.82 2.68 -18.43
N LYS A 591 17.38 3.57 -19.32
CA LYS A 591 18.22 4.08 -20.42
C LYS A 591 19.50 4.77 -19.93
N SER A 592 19.43 5.45 -18.79
CA SER A 592 20.60 6.07 -18.15
C SER A 592 21.55 5.02 -17.60
N MET A 593 21.06 3.86 -17.20
CA MET A 593 21.89 2.76 -16.70
C MET A 593 22.69 2.07 -17.83
N ASP A 594 22.09 1.90 -19.00
CA ASP A 594 22.82 1.39 -20.17
C ASP A 594 23.99 2.33 -20.53
N ALA A 595 23.72 3.63 -20.55
CA ALA A 595 24.75 4.65 -20.74
C ALA A 595 25.82 4.62 -19.64
N LEU A 596 25.45 4.37 -18.38
CA LEU A 596 26.39 4.27 -17.28
C LEU A 596 27.29 3.03 -17.39
N ASN A 597 26.80 1.91 -17.87
CA ASN A 597 27.62 0.72 -18.09
C ASN A 597 28.74 1.00 -19.12
N ALA A 598 28.43 1.73 -20.18
CA ALA A 598 29.44 2.20 -21.14
C ALA A 598 30.42 3.20 -20.49
N PHE A 599 29.93 4.10 -19.64
CA PHE A 599 30.75 5.05 -18.88
C PHE A 599 31.77 4.34 -17.99
N ARG A 600 31.38 3.28 -17.29
CA ARG A 600 32.25 2.54 -16.35
C ARG A 600 33.45 1.86 -17.02
N GLN A 601 33.39 1.61 -18.32
CA GLN A 601 34.48 1.02 -19.08
C GLN A 601 35.52 2.07 -19.52
N THR A 602 35.29 3.36 -19.26
CA THR A 602 36.16 4.44 -19.66
C THR A 602 37.22 4.71 -18.61
N GLU A 603 38.47 4.88 -19.01
CA GLU A 603 39.55 5.26 -18.11
C GLU A 603 39.37 6.71 -17.65
N ILE A 604 39.38 6.94 -16.34
CA ILE A 604 39.15 8.25 -15.69
C ILE A 604 40.41 8.66 -14.94
N ASN A 605 41.07 9.66 -15.41
CA ASN A 605 42.26 10.23 -14.79
C ASN A 605 41.96 11.56 -14.05
N ASN A 606 40.93 12.29 -14.50
CA ASN A 606 40.51 13.54 -13.88
C ASN A 606 39.00 13.79 -14.07
N LYS A 607 38.46 14.83 -13.41
CA LYS A 607 37.02 15.15 -13.47
C LYS A 607 36.49 15.47 -14.85
N TYR A 608 37.31 16.01 -15.76
CA TYR A 608 36.88 16.33 -17.13
C TYR A 608 36.77 15.07 -17.98
N ASP A 609 37.57 14.01 -17.67
CA ASP A 609 37.37 12.69 -18.29
C ASP A 609 36.00 12.13 -17.93
N ILE A 610 35.52 12.34 -16.67
CA ILE A 610 34.16 11.98 -16.25
C ILE A 610 33.12 12.71 -17.11
N PHE A 611 33.26 14.00 -17.30
CA PHE A 611 32.30 14.81 -18.06
C PHE A 611 32.28 14.43 -19.54
N LEU A 612 33.42 14.12 -20.12
CA LEU A 612 33.54 13.64 -21.51
C LEU A 612 32.95 12.24 -21.65
N ALA A 613 33.30 11.31 -20.75
CA ALA A 613 32.82 9.95 -20.74
C ALA A 613 31.30 9.89 -20.60
N ALA A 614 30.74 10.68 -19.68
CA ALA A 614 29.29 10.81 -19.52
C ALA A 614 28.60 11.24 -20.81
N LYS A 615 29.14 12.29 -21.47
CA LYS A 615 28.61 12.76 -22.74
C LYS A 615 28.71 11.72 -23.84
N SER A 616 29.88 11.07 -23.98
CA SER A 616 30.16 10.05 -25.02
C SER A 616 29.29 8.81 -24.83
N SER A 617 28.95 8.48 -23.60
CA SER A 617 28.07 7.37 -23.23
C SER A 617 26.56 7.72 -23.32
N GLY A 618 26.21 8.96 -23.69
CA GLY A 618 24.82 9.39 -23.83
C GLY A 618 24.14 9.87 -22.52
N LEU A 619 24.89 10.00 -21.42
CA LEU A 619 24.38 10.63 -20.20
C LEU A 619 24.17 12.12 -20.43
N ASN A 620 22.94 12.61 -20.23
CA ASN A 620 22.69 14.05 -20.33
C ASN A 620 23.20 14.78 -19.07
N ILE A 621 23.35 16.10 -19.17
CA ILE A 621 23.88 16.93 -18.08
C ILE A 621 22.97 16.89 -16.84
N GLY A 622 21.66 16.71 -16.98
CA GLY A 622 20.73 16.59 -15.87
C GLY A 622 20.99 15.33 -15.04
N VAL A 623 21.17 14.18 -15.71
CA VAL A 623 21.54 12.91 -15.08
C VAL A 623 22.90 12.99 -14.41
N LEU A 624 23.91 13.56 -15.06
CA LEU A 624 25.24 13.75 -14.47
C LEU A 624 25.16 14.66 -13.23
N SER A 625 24.39 15.74 -13.29
CA SER A 625 24.21 16.64 -12.16
C SER A 625 23.49 15.92 -10.99
N ALA A 626 22.52 15.07 -11.26
CA ALA A 626 21.84 14.25 -10.26
C ALA A 626 22.83 13.28 -9.58
N PHE A 627 23.69 12.59 -10.32
CA PHE A 627 24.74 11.75 -9.74
C PHE A 627 25.71 12.55 -8.86
N ILE A 628 26.15 13.74 -9.30
CA ILE A 628 27.04 14.59 -8.52
C ILE A 628 26.35 15.03 -7.22
N GLN A 629 25.11 15.53 -7.30
CA GLN A 629 24.37 16.08 -6.16
C GLN A 629 23.90 15.00 -5.18
N ALA A 630 23.59 13.80 -5.68
CA ALA A 630 23.36 12.62 -4.85
C ALA A 630 24.63 12.11 -4.14
N GLY A 631 25.80 12.61 -4.52
CA GLY A 631 27.09 12.21 -3.97
C GLY A 631 27.70 10.96 -4.59
N ALA A 632 27.17 10.46 -5.71
CA ALA A 632 27.67 9.25 -6.37
C ALA A 632 29.11 9.38 -6.92
N LEU A 633 29.65 10.62 -7.00
CA LEU A 633 31.01 10.90 -7.40
C LEU A 633 31.92 11.33 -6.21
N SER A 634 31.53 11.07 -4.98
CA SER A 634 32.29 11.45 -3.79
C SER A 634 33.69 10.83 -3.71
N SER A 635 33.90 9.69 -4.37
CA SER A 635 35.23 9.04 -4.51
C SER A 635 36.29 9.94 -5.16
N TYR A 636 35.86 10.92 -5.97
CA TYR A 636 36.78 11.89 -6.62
C TYR A 636 37.14 13.11 -5.75
N LYS A 637 36.73 13.11 -4.46
CA LYS A 637 37.12 14.07 -3.43
C LYS A 637 36.99 15.58 -3.77
N THR A 638 36.03 15.92 -4.66
CA THR A 638 35.76 17.29 -5.08
C THR A 638 34.40 17.74 -4.52
N ASN A 639 34.35 19.02 -4.09
CA ASN A 639 33.11 19.67 -3.67
C ASN A 639 32.01 19.54 -4.72
N ARG A 640 30.80 19.10 -4.32
CA ARG A 640 29.70 18.81 -5.25
C ARG A 640 29.21 20.05 -5.99
N CYS A 641 29.07 21.20 -5.30
CA CYS A 641 28.65 22.45 -5.94
C CYS A 641 29.64 22.88 -7.02
N ARG A 642 30.94 22.70 -6.75
CA ARG A 642 32.00 23.00 -7.72
C ARG A 642 31.98 22.04 -8.91
N LEU A 643 31.82 20.73 -8.69
CA LEU A 643 31.71 19.73 -9.76
C LEU A 643 30.54 20.04 -10.70
N VAL A 644 29.39 20.45 -10.15
CA VAL A 644 28.22 20.83 -10.95
C VAL A 644 28.56 22.07 -11.82
N LEU A 645 29.18 23.12 -11.24
CA LEU A 645 29.60 24.29 -11.99
C LEU A 645 30.53 23.93 -13.15
N GLU A 646 31.56 23.11 -12.87
CA GLU A 646 32.55 22.71 -13.86
C GLU A 646 31.96 21.80 -14.94
N ALA A 647 31.05 20.88 -14.58
CA ALA A 647 30.31 20.08 -15.54
C ALA A 647 29.44 20.94 -16.48
N GLN A 648 28.76 21.93 -15.93
CA GLN A 648 27.97 22.89 -16.71
C GLN A 648 28.86 23.74 -17.62
N ALA A 649 29.98 24.21 -17.13
CA ALA A 649 30.97 24.96 -17.92
C ALA A 649 31.49 24.12 -19.10
N PHE A 650 31.86 22.87 -18.83
CA PHE A 650 32.30 21.95 -19.88
C PHE A 650 31.18 21.62 -20.90
N ASN A 651 29.93 21.55 -20.42
CA ASN A 651 28.79 21.31 -21.32
C ASN A 651 28.47 22.48 -22.27
N ILE A 652 28.95 23.70 -22.00
CA ILE A 652 28.82 24.82 -22.93
C ILE A 652 29.66 24.59 -24.21
N LEU A 653 30.73 23.81 -24.13
CA LEU A 653 31.64 23.51 -25.25
C LEU A 653 30.95 22.55 -26.23
N THR A 654 31.16 22.76 -27.54
CA THR A 654 30.76 21.81 -28.57
C THR A 654 31.61 20.55 -28.49
N ASP A 655 31.20 19.45 -29.13
CA ASP A 655 31.95 18.19 -29.10
C ASP A 655 33.35 18.29 -29.69
N ARG A 656 33.58 19.17 -30.69
CA ARG A 656 34.91 19.49 -31.22
C ARG A 656 35.72 20.28 -30.16
N GLU A 657 35.12 21.29 -29.54
CA GLU A 657 35.78 22.12 -28.53
C GLU A 657 36.13 21.29 -27.31
N LYS A 658 35.28 20.32 -26.90
CA LYS A 658 35.56 19.38 -25.80
C LYS A 658 36.79 18.51 -26.09
N ARG A 659 36.91 17.97 -27.31
CA ARG A 659 38.12 17.20 -27.73
C ARG A 659 39.36 18.05 -27.66
N ASN A 660 39.32 19.25 -28.22
CA ASN A 660 40.42 20.19 -28.18
C ASN A 660 40.79 20.56 -26.76
N PHE A 661 39.78 20.77 -25.88
CA PHE A 661 39.99 21.04 -24.45
C PHE A 661 40.75 19.92 -23.75
N MET A 662 40.38 18.66 -24.00
CA MET A 662 41.06 17.50 -23.42
C MET A 662 42.53 17.38 -23.87
N GLU A 663 42.85 17.73 -25.11
CA GLU A 663 44.18 17.70 -25.65
C GLU A 663 45.02 18.87 -25.09
N MET A 664 44.55 20.11 -25.23
CA MET A 664 45.25 21.34 -24.86
C MET A 664 45.24 21.61 -23.38
N GLY A 665 44.25 21.08 -22.64
CA GLY A 665 44.07 21.29 -21.19
C GLY A 665 45.04 20.56 -20.30
N LYS A 666 45.88 19.65 -20.81
CA LYS A 666 46.80 18.81 -20.05
C LYS A 666 47.83 19.64 -19.22
N LYS A 667 48.14 20.84 -19.64
CA LYS A 667 49.05 21.76 -18.98
C LYS A 667 48.41 22.60 -17.85
N TYR A 668 47.08 22.55 -17.71
CA TYR A 668 46.36 23.35 -16.71
C TYR A 668 46.14 22.57 -15.41
N ASN A 669 46.21 23.30 -14.28
CA ASN A 669 45.89 22.74 -12.98
C ASN A 669 44.38 22.80 -12.75
N TRP A 670 43.71 21.63 -12.77
CA TRP A 670 42.27 21.50 -12.62
C TRP A 670 41.78 21.69 -11.17
N ASP A 671 42.69 21.79 -10.18
CA ASP A 671 42.31 22.09 -8.81
C ASP A 671 41.97 23.57 -8.61
N ILE A 672 42.30 24.42 -9.58
CA ILE A 672 41.94 25.84 -9.59
C ILE A 672 40.59 26.04 -10.27
N LEU A 673 39.64 26.72 -9.58
CA LEU A 673 38.28 26.90 -10.02
C LEU A 673 38.12 27.54 -11.43
N ASN A 674 38.98 28.52 -11.75
CA ASN A 674 38.90 29.24 -13.02
C ASN A 674 39.70 28.60 -14.16
N SER A 675 40.41 27.52 -13.90
CA SER A 675 41.31 26.88 -14.92
C SER A 675 40.59 26.53 -16.23
N ILE A 676 39.30 26.18 -16.16
CA ILE A 676 38.52 25.94 -17.37
C ILE A 676 38.35 27.21 -18.22
N VAL A 677 38.12 28.36 -17.57
CA VAL A 677 37.99 29.66 -18.28
C VAL A 677 39.31 30.10 -18.83
N ASP A 678 40.36 29.95 -18.03
CA ASP A 678 41.71 30.33 -18.42
C ASP A 678 42.23 29.51 -19.59
N CYS A 679 41.98 28.19 -19.55
CA CYS A 679 42.27 27.29 -20.67
C CYS A 679 41.50 27.71 -21.93
N VAL A 680 40.19 27.89 -21.85
CA VAL A 680 39.36 28.27 -23.00
C VAL A 680 39.79 29.64 -23.56
N LYS A 681 40.19 30.61 -22.69
CA LYS A 681 40.65 31.92 -23.09
C LYS A 681 42.00 31.83 -23.79
N ASN A 682 42.99 31.24 -23.14
CA ASN A 682 44.34 31.22 -23.61
C ASN A 682 44.49 30.42 -24.93
N GLU A 683 43.86 29.26 -24.97
CA GLU A 683 43.89 28.39 -26.15
C GLU A 683 42.94 28.87 -27.28
N SER A 684 42.18 29.95 -27.06
CA SER A 684 41.38 30.59 -28.15
C SER A 684 42.20 31.59 -28.96
N LEU A 685 43.35 32.03 -28.44
CA LEU A 685 44.24 32.98 -29.10
C LEU A 685 45.31 32.31 -29.95
N GLY A 686 45.62 31.04 -29.76
CA GLY A 686 46.41 30.06 -30.56
C GLY A 686 47.77 30.55 -31.11
N ASP A 687 48.87 30.03 -30.54
CA ASP A 687 50.22 30.32 -31.05
C ASP A 687 50.61 29.42 -32.22
N ASP A 688 49.97 28.24 -32.45
CA ASP A 688 50.35 27.18 -33.39
C ASP A 688 49.26 26.75 -34.41
N GLY A 689 48.30 27.61 -34.69
CA GLY A 689 47.26 27.32 -35.67
C GLY A 689 46.15 26.36 -35.20
N LYS A 690 46.29 25.71 -34.06
CA LYS A 690 45.22 24.97 -33.37
C LYS A 690 44.51 25.86 -32.40
N ILE A 691 43.23 26.10 -32.56
CA ILE A 691 42.38 26.93 -31.70
C ILE A 691 41.36 26.04 -31.00
N LEU A 692 41.27 26.14 -29.67
CA LEU A 692 40.27 25.40 -28.88
C LEU A 692 38.88 25.87 -29.27
N ILE A 693 38.64 27.18 -29.25
CA ILE A 693 37.38 27.86 -29.53
C ILE A 693 37.64 29.18 -30.28
N LYS A 694 36.73 29.55 -31.20
CA LYS A 694 36.85 30.84 -31.90
C LYS A 694 36.72 32.00 -30.90
N ALA A 695 37.55 33.07 -31.07
CA ALA A 695 37.56 34.23 -30.19
C ALA A 695 36.14 34.88 -30.04
N SER A 696 35.39 34.96 -31.09
CA SER A 696 33.98 35.45 -31.08
C SER A 696 33.08 34.64 -30.20
N ARG A 697 33.29 33.34 -30.11
CA ARG A 697 32.51 32.42 -29.28
C ARG A 697 32.93 32.42 -27.80
N PHE A 698 34.16 32.80 -27.49
CA PHE A 698 34.66 32.95 -26.11
C PHE A 698 33.79 33.87 -25.27
N GLN A 699 33.33 35.00 -25.84
CA GLN A 699 32.44 35.92 -25.12
C GLN A 699 31.11 35.25 -24.75
N THR A 700 30.55 34.43 -25.65
CA THR A 700 29.33 33.66 -25.35
C THR A 700 29.58 32.60 -24.28
N PHE A 701 30.70 31.90 -24.34
CA PHE A 701 31.12 30.95 -23.31
C PHE A 701 31.25 31.63 -21.94
N LYS A 702 31.98 32.73 -21.89
CA LYS A 702 32.23 33.48 -20.66
C LYS A 702 30.92 34.00 -20.07
N LYS A 703 30.02 34.55 -20.86
CA LYS A 703 28.72 35.05 -20.39
C LYS A 703 27.89 33.93 -19.74
N LYS A 704 27.87 32.73 -20.29
CA LYS A 704 27.18 31.57 -19.72
C LYS A 704 27.90 31.08 -18.46
N TYR A 705 29.21 30.98 -18.49
CA TYR A 705 29.98 30.57 -17.32
C TYR A 705 29.80 31.55 -16.15
N ASP A 706 29.84 32.85 -16.40
CA ASP A 706 29.67 33.86 -15.35
C ASP A 706 28.28 33.75 -14.69
N LYS A 707 27.24 33.39 -15.45
CA LYS A 707 25.93 33.11 -14.91
C LYS A 707 25.96 31.93 -13.93
N TYR A 708 26.55 30.80 -14.31
CA TYR A 708 26.68 29.63 -13.44
C TYR A 708 27.59 29.91 -12.22
N LYS A 709 28.65 30.62 -12.43
CA LYS A 709 29.59 31.05 -11.35
C LYS A 709 28.90 31.96 -10.35
N ALA A 710 28.01 32.84 -10.77
CA ALA A 710 27.26 33.70 -9.87
C ALA A 710 26.35 32.84 -8.94
N ILE A 711 25.67 31.81 -9.50
CA ILE A 711 24.89 30.84 -8.73
C ILE A 711 25.81 30.08 -7.74
N TYR A 712 26.93 29.55 -8.20
CA TYR A 712 27.90 28.88 -7.35
C TYR A 712 28.40 29.80 -6.19
N ASN A 713 28.76 31.06 -6.47
CA ASN A 713 29.23 31.98 -5.46
C ASN A 713 28.21 32.29 -4.37
N LYS A 714 26.92 32.31 -4.73
CA LYS A 714 25.84 32.45 -3.75
C LYS A 714 25.70 31.22 -2.85
N ASN A 715 25.94 30.04 -3.40
CA ASN A 715 25.65 28.77 -2.71
C ASN A 715 26.84 28.11 -2.02
N LYS A 716 28.09 28.42 -2.43
CA LYS A 716 29.31 27.75 -1.92
C LYS A 716 29.49 27.80 -0.39
N LYS A 717 29.04 28.87 0.26
CA LYS A 717 29.08 29.00 1.72
C LYS A 717 27.96 28.21 2.43
N HIS A 718 26.94 27.75 1.70
CA HIS A 718 25.82 26.96 2.19
C HIS A 718 25.91 25.52 1.71
N GLU A 719 27.09 25.02 1.38
CA GLU A 719 27.29 23.69 0.82
C GLU A 719 26.72 22.56 1.69
N LYS A 720 26.83 22.66 3.01
CA LYS A 720 26.27 21.66 3.92
C LYS A 720 24.76 21.52 3.74
N PHE A 721 24.07 22.67 3.66
CA PHE A 721 22.64 22.68 3.40
C PHE A 721 22.30 22.17 1.99
N ALA A 722 23.07 22.58 0.97
CA ALA A 722 22.89 22.11 -0.39
C ALA A 722 23.04 20.58 -0.48
N ASN A 723 24.05 20.00 0.18
CA ASN A 723 24.22 18.54 0.20
C ASN A 723 23.05 17.85 0.90
N TRP A 724 22.65 18.33 2.08
CA TRP A 724 21.47 17.82 2.79
C TRP A 724 20.22 17.88 1.91
N TYR A 725 19.95 19.04 1.30
CA TYR A 725 18.76 19.25 0.47
C TYR A 725 18.71 18.32 -0.73
N PHE A 726 19.81 18.24 -1.50
CA PHE A 726 19.81 17.39 -2.70
C PHE A 726 19.82 15.90 -2.37
N GLU A 727 20.46 15.47 -1.30
CA GLU A 727 20.37 14.10 -0.84
C GLU A 727 18.92 13.74 -0.51
N ASN A 728 18.20 14.57 0.26
CA ASN A 728 16.77 14.33 0.54
C ASN A 728 15.91 14.33 -0.72
N GLN A 729 16.15 15.26 -1.65
CA GLN A 729 15.39 15.35 -2.89
C GLN A 729 15.63 14.17 -3.85
N LEU A 730 16.85 13.67 -3.90
CA LEU A 730 17.28 12.65 -4.87
C LEU A 730 17.27 11.22 -4.31
N LEU A 731 17.48 11.05 -3.03
CA LEU A 731 17.61 9.75 -2.37
C LEU A 731 16.47 9.47 -1.37
N GLY A 732 15.76 10.52 -0.92
CA GLY A 732 14.76 10.45 0.15
C GLY A 732 15.33 10.67 1.55
N TYR A 733 16.65 10.64 1.74
CA TYR A 733 17.31 10.84 3.03
C TYR A 733 18.68 11.53 2.84
N SER A 734 19.17 12.17 3.89
CA SER A 734 20.55 12.71 3.91
C SER A 734 21.46 11.77 4.70
N TYR A 735 22.59 11.42 4.12
CA TYR A 735 23.60 10.58 4.75
C TYR A 735 24.87 11.36 5.15
N SER A 736 25.11 12.51 4.52
CA SER A 736 26.34 13.27 4.71
C SER A 736 26.19 14.43 5.69
N GLN A 737 24.97 14.90 5.93
CA GLN A 737 24.66 16.07 6.73
C GLN A 737 23.44 15.82 7.63
N ASN A 738 23.44 16.42 8.83
CA ASN A 738 22.29 16.47 9.72
C ASN A 738 21.77 17.90 9.82
N LEU A 739 20.47 18.09 9.87
CA LEU A 739 19.86 19.42 10.04
C LEU A 739 20.37 20.13 11.28
N ARG A 740 20.56 19.40 12.39
CA ARG A 740 21.14 19.94 13.63
C ARG A 740 22.50 20.60 13.39
N ASP A 741 23.37 19.98 12.59
CA ASP A 741 24.73 20.49 12.33
C ASP A 741 24.72 21.58 11.26
N VAL A 742 23.76 21.57 10.35
CA VAL A 742 23.57 22.63 9.35
C VAL A 742 23.14 23.94 10.00
N PHE A 743 22.19 23.89 10.96
CA PHE A 743 21.61 25.07 11.62
C PHE A 743 22.21 25.40 12.99
N ARG A 744 23.32 24.80 13.35
CA ARG A 744 23.96 24.95 14.66
C ARG A 744 24.37 26.41 14.98
N VAL A 745 24.69 27.18 13.97
CA VAL A 745 25.16 28.59 14.13
C VAL A 745 23.92 29.50 14.16
N GLY A 746 23.63 30.08 15.34
CA GLY A 746 22.55 31.06 15.54
C GLY A 746 21.27 30.54 16.23
N ALA A 747 21.05 29.24 16.32
CA ALA A 747 19.86 28.67 16.94
C ALA A 747 20.06 28.13 18.39
N GLY A 748 21.27 28.23 18.92
CA GLY A 748 21.67 27.63 20.21
C GLY A 748 21.91 26.13 20.08
N GLU A 749 21.89 25.41 21.19
CA GLU A 749 22.05 23.94 21.18
C GLU A 749 20.77 23.27 20.67
N LEU A 750 20.90 22.58 19.53
CA LEU A 750 19.81 21.82 18.93
C LEU A 750 19.99 20.33 19.24
N SER A 751 18.88 19.64 19.50
CA SER A 751 18.82 18.21 19.74
C SER A 751 18.19 17.50 18.55
N ASP A 752 18.37 16.19 18.47
CA ASP A 752 17.78 15.30 17.45
C ASP A 752 16.69 14.38 18.05
N SER A 753 16.02 13.64 17.20
CA SER A 753 14.94 12.74 17.59
C SER A 753 15.38 11.65 18.58
N LEU A 754 16.60 11.11 18.49
CA LEU A 754 17.10 10.15 19.47
C LEU A 754 17.27 10.81 20.85
N THR A 755 17.67 12.08 20.91
CA THR A 755 17.71 12.83 22.16
C THR A 755 16.32 12.96 22.78
N PHE A 756 15.27 13.16 21.94
CA PHE A 756 13.89 13.22 22.43
C PHE A 756 13.48 11.91 23.13
N GLU A 757 13.82 10.74 22.61
CA GLU A 757 13.52 9.46 23.23
C GLU A 757 14.11 9.33 24.63
N SER A 758 15.33 9.83 24.84
CA SER A 758 16.10 9.72 26.09
C SER A 758 15.78 10.82 27.13
N LEU A 759 14.94 11.82 26.79
CA LEU A 759 14.61 12.90 27.73
C LEU A 759 13.74 12.38 28.89
N GLU A 760 13.91 13.00 30.04
CA GLU A 760 13.01 12.85 31.18
C GLU A 760 11.68 13.62 30.96
N LEU A 761 10.62 13.18 31.63
CA LEU A 761 9.35 13.90 31.59
C LEU A 761 9.51 15.34 32.06
N ARG A 762 8.93 16.29 31.31
CA ARG A 762 8.99 17.75 31.50
C ARG A 762 10.34 18.39 31.19
N GLU A 763 11.36 17.64 30.79
CA GLU A 763 12.60 18.23 30.32
C GLU A 763 12.35 18.99 29.02
N SER A 764 12.91 20.22 28.93
CA SER A 764 12.72 21.10 27.77
C SER A 764 13.98 21.15 26.90
N ARG A 765 13.79 21.01 25.57
CA ARG A 765 14.88 21.07 24.57
C ARG A 765 14.37 21.74 23.29
N LYS A 766 15.36 22.09 22.45
CA LYS A 766 15.10 22.58 21.07
C LYS A 766 15.45 21.52 20.06
N PHE A 767 14.56 21.32 19.10
CA PHE A 767 14.74 20.37 18.01
C PHE A 767 14.61 21.05 16.67
N VAL A 768 15.31 20.57 15.66
CA VAL A 768 15.17 20.99 14.27
C VAL A 768 14.82 19.78 13.42
N GLY A 769 13.89 19.96 12.50
CA GLY A 769 13.47 18.90 11.59
C GLY A 769 12.61 19.42 10.45
N THR A 770 12.19 18.51 9.61
CA THR A 770 11.23 18.76 8.53
C THR A 770 9.83 18.47 9.03
N VAL A 771 8.88 19.32 8.69
CA VAL A 771 7.45 19.12 9.00
C VAL A 771 6.90 18.02 8.07
N GLU A 772 6.70 16.82 8.58
CA GLU A 772 6.12 15.71 7.79
C GLU A 772 4.61 15.84 7.67
N ASP A 773 3.96 16.21 8.78
CA ASP A 773 2.53 16.42 8.82
C ASP A 773 2.17 17.47 9.86
N ILE A 774 1.16 18.29 9.59
CA ILE A 774 0.68 19.32 10.51
C ILE A 774 -0.80 19.58 10.30
N PHE A 775 -1.55 19.66 11.39
CA PHE A 775 -2.95 19.98 11.34
C PHE A 775 -3.43 20.69 12.62
N LYS A 776 -4.43 21.53 12.45
CA LYS A 776 -5.17 22.17 13.53
C LYS A 776 -6.45 21.37 13.82
N ARG A 777 -6.73 21.09 15.09
CA ARG A 777 -7.94 20.39 15.55
C ARG A 777 -8.51 21.06 16.80
N ARG A 778 -9.73 20.65 17.16
CA ARG A 778 -10.36 20.98 18.43
C ARG A 778 -10.48 19.73 19.30
N SER A 779 -10.18 19.88 20.58
CA SER A 779 -10.42 18.85 21.59
C SER A 779 -11.93 18.70 21.87
N GLN A 780 -12.33 17.63 22.54
CA GLN A 780 -13.71 17.43 23.02
C GLN A 780 -14.23 18.60 23.86
N ASN A 781 -13.33 19.30 24.57
CA ASN A 781 -13.63 20.48 25.38
C ASN A 781 -13.62 21.80 24.59
N GLY A 782 -13.59 21.73 23.26
CA GLY A 782 -13.61 22.90 22.37
C GLY A 782 -12.28 23.65 22.21
N ASN A 783 -11.21 23.27 22.91
CA ASN A 783 -9.91 23.92 22.83
C ASN A 783 -9.18 23.60 21.54
N GLU A 784 -8.68 24.62 20.86
CA GLU A 784 -7.87 24.46 19.65
C GLU A 784 -6.46 24.03 19.98
N TYR A 785 -5.90 23.13 19.16
CA TYR A 785 -4.51 22.69 19.24
C TYR A 785 -3.95 22.43 17.86
N ILE A 786 -2.61 22.53 17.74
CA ILE A 786 -1.86 22.13 16.56
C ILE A 786 -1.10 20.86 16.92
N LYS A 787 -1.24 19.81 16.11
CA LYS A 787 -0.41 18.61 16.17
C LYS A 787 0.46 18.59 14.91
N LEU A 788 1.74 18.31 15.08
CA LEU A 788 2.67 18.15 13.97
C LEU A 788 3.63 16.99 14.22
N MET A 789 4.10 16.39 13.13
CA MET A 789 5.19 15.42 13.14
C MET A 789 6.45 16.11 12.61
N LEU A 790 7.45 16.23 13.46
CA LEU A 790 8.75 16.76 13.10
C LEU A 790 9.71 15.59 12.84
N SER A 791 10.37 15.55 11.70
CA SER A 791 11.27 14.47 11.30
C SER A 791 12.68 14.97 11.09
N ASP A 792 13.68 14.23 11.56
CA ASP A 792 15.08 14.42 11.22
C ASP A 792 15.65 13.14 10.57
N GLU A 793 16.95 13.06 10.39
CA GLU A 793 17.66 11.93 9.76
C GLU A 793 17.62 10.64 10.62
N LYS A 794 17.24 10.76 11.90
CA LYS A 794 17.28 9.66 12.87
C LYS A 794 15.91 9.14 13.27
N GLY A 795 14.87 9.97 13.18
CA GLY A 795 13.54 9.57 13.59
C GLY A 795 12.50 10.68 13.45
N THR A 796 11.39 10.53 14.14
CA THR A 796 10.26 11.46 14.17
C THR A 796 9.89 11.84 15.60
N ILE A 797 9.51 13.09 15.82
CA ILE A 797 9.07 13.62 17.10
C ILE A 797 7.61 14.06 16.96
N PRO A 798 6.66 13.38 17.61
CA PRO A 798 5.30 13.88 17.71
C PRO A 798 5.27 15.16 18.56
N CYS A 799 4.76 16.26 18.00
CA CYS A 799 4.70 17.54 18.68
C CYS A 799 3.27 18.05 18.79
N MET A 800 2.96 18.73 19.88
CA MET A 800 1.65 19.34 20.11
C MET A 800 1.78 20.75 20.67
N MET A 801 1.10 21.71 20.06
CA MET A 801 0.92 23.06 20.60
C MET A 801 -0.50 23.22 21.12
N ILE A 802 -0.63 23.61 22.38
CA ILE A 802 -1.91 23.82 23.04
C ILE A 802 -1.99 25.22 23.66
N ASN A 803 -3.20 25.75 23.73
CA ASN A 803 -3.45 26.93 24.55
C ASN A 803 -3.47 26.51 26.02
N ARG A 804 -2.73 27.24 26.88
CA ARG A 804 -2.60 26.89 28.29
C ARG A 804 -2.66 28.09 29.21
N ARG A 805 -3.02 27.87 30.47
CA ARG A 805 -2.92 28.90 31.49
C ARG A 805 -1.50 28.94 32.05
N VAL A 806 -0.92 30.11 32.10
CA VAL A 806 0.41 30.37 32.64
C VAL A 806 0.29 31.34 33.85
N ARG A 807 1.11 31.15 34.88
CA ARG A 807 1.13 32.04 36.03
C ARG A 807 1.97 33.26 35.66
N SER A 808 1.37 34.45 35.74
CA SER A 808 2.06 35.72 35.59
C SER A 808 2.17 36.40 36.96
N ASN A 809 2.93 37.51 37.04
CA ASN A 809 3.00 38.34 38.26
C ASN A 809 1.63 38.93 38.72
N ARG A 810 0.63 38.89 37.83
CA ARG A 810 -0.74 39.39 38.06
C ARG A 810 -1.80 38.27 38.21
N GLY A 811 -1.36 37.01 38.35
CA GLY A 811 -2.26 35.85 38.45
C GLY A 811 -2.20 34.91 37.21
N TRP A 812 -3.18 34.02 37.10
CA TRP A 812 -3.26 33.08 35.98
C TRP A 812 -3.80 33.78 34.72
N VAL A 813 -3.02 33.74 33.63
CA VAL A 813 -3.37 34.31 32.32
C VAL A 813 -3.46 33.18 31.28
N GLN A 814 -4.47 33.26 30.42
CA GLN A 814 -4.59 32.38 29.26
C GLN A 814 -3.53 32.77 28.23
N LYS A 815 -2.65 31.83 27.85
CA LYS A 815 -1.72 31.96 26.72
C LYS A 815 -2.30 31.27 25.52
N ASN A 816 -2.66 32.03 24.49
CA ASN A 816 -3.25 31.54 23.24
C ASN A 816 -2.16 31.23 22.22
N SER A 817 -1.28 30.28 22.55
CA SER A 817 -0.08 29.95 21.74
C SER A 817 -0.43 29.56 20.30
N VAL A 818 -1.56 28.89 20.09
CA VAL A 818 -2.03 28.49 18.76
C VAL A 818 -2.41 29.69 17.90
N GLU A 819 -3.15 30.64 18.44
CA GLU A 819 -3.59 31.85 17.73
C GLU A 819 -2.44 32.78 17.47
N GLU A 820 -1.54 32.96 18.44
CA GLU A 820 -0.31 33.75 18.30
C GLU A 820 0.57 33.20 17.19
N PHE A 821 0.75 31.89 17.16
CA PHE A 821 1.53 31.22 16.10
C PHE A 821 0.91 31.41 14.72
N LEU A 822 -0.39 31.14 14.56
CA LEU A 822 -1.08 31.28 13.26
C LEU A 822 -1.07 32.73 12.75
N SER A 823 -1.24 33.70 13.65
CA SER A 823 -1.20 35.12 13.29
C SER A 823 0.19 35.55 12.83
N LYS A 824 1.25 35.09 13.54
CA LYS A 824 2.64 35.44 13.22
C LYS A 824 3.13 34.86 11.89
N ASN A 825 2.67 33.64 11.55
CA ASN A 825 3.17 32.91 10.37
C ASN A 825 2.17 32.91 9.18
N GLY A 826 1.05 33.62 9.29
CA GLY A 826 0.06 33.67 8.21
C GLY A 826 -0.70 32.36 7.96
N GLY A 827 -0.65 31.41 8.93
CA GLY A 827 -1.27 30.11 8.84
C GLY A 827 -0.39 28.95 9.34
N LEU A 828 -0.76 27.72 8.96
CA LEU A 828 0.09 26.53 9.20
C LEU A 828 1.23 26.49 8.18
N PRO A 829 2.43 26.04 8.56
CA PRO A 829 3.53 25.84 7.61
C PRO A 829 3.20 24.70 6.64
N ASP A 830 3.79 24.79 5.45
CA ASP A 830 3.67 23.74 4.45
C ASP A 830 4.43 22.47 4.88
N LYS A 831 3.92 21.32 4.43
CA LYS A 831 4.63 20.05 4.49
C LYS A 831 5.99 20.16 3.81
N GLY A 832 7.04 19.64 4.42
CA GLY A 832 8.41 19.77 3.91
C GLY A 832 9.14 21.02 4.39
N SER A 833 8.48 21.98 5.09
CA SER A 833 9.15 23.12 5.71
C SER A 833 10.10 22.67 6.81
N ILE A 834 11.24 23.35 6.92
CA ILE A 834 12.18 23.13 8.03
C ILE A 834 11.75 24.00 9.20
N ALA A 835 11.58 23.40 10.36
CA ALA A 835 11.15 24.07 11.57
C ALA A 835 12.10 23.80 12.75
N VAL A 836 12.28 24.83 13.59
CA VAL A 836 12.85 24.67 14.92
C VAL A 836 11.72 24.76 15.92
N VAL A 837 11.58 23.75 16.76
CA VAL A 837 10.61 23.70 17.85
C VAL A 837 11.31 23.68 19.19
N SER A 838 10.71 24.31 20.19
CA SER A 838 11.14 24.20 21.59
C SER A 838 9.97 23.81 22.44
N GLY A 839 10.17 22.89 23.38
CA GLY A 839 9.10 22.39 24.20
C GLY A 839 9.58 21.42 25.26
N ALA A 840 8.62 20.91 26.05
CA ALA A 840 8.83 19.98 27.13
C ALA A 840 8.34 18.57 26.77
N LYS A 841 9.07 17.54 27.18
CA LYS A 841 8.73 16.13 27.00
C LYS A 841 7.44 15.79 27.76
N GLY A 842 6.42 15.24 27.05
CA GLY A 842 5.33 14.46 27.60
C GLY A 842 5.68 12.97 27.57
N GLU A 843 4.72 12.07 27.74
CA GLU A 843 4.99 10.63 27.63
C GLU A 843 5.51 10.28 26.24
N ASP A 844 4.66 10.40 25.22
CA ASP A 844 5.01 10.07 23.82
C ASP A 844 4.96 11.31 22.91
N ILE A 845 4.96 12.52 23.44
CA ILE A 845 4.77 13.75 22.68
C ILE A 845 5.59 14.91 23.24
N LEU A 846 6.07 15.79 22.37
CA LEU A 846 6.70 17.04 22.76
C LEU A 846 5.63 18.14 22.82
N PHE A 847 5.36 18.70 24.00
CA PHE A 847 4.51 19.88 24.14
C PHE A 847 5.30 21.11 23.78
N ILE A 848 5.04 21.69 22.61
CA ILE A 848 5.83 22.81 22.07
C ILE A 848 5.28 24.16 22.56
N ASP A 849 6.20 25.00 22.96
CA ASP A 849 5.96 26.37 23.38
C ASP A 849 6.20 27.37 22.27
N ASN A 850 7.10 27.04 21.36
CA ASN A 850 7.48 27.87 20.23
C ASN A 850 7.79 26.99 19.02
N LEU A 851 7.39 27.50 17.85
CA LEU A 851 7.71 26.95 16.56
C LEU A 851 8.16 28.10 15.65
N SER A 852 9.31 27.96 15.03
CA SER A 852 9.85 28.92 14.08
C SER A 852 10.19 28.20 12.78
N ILE A 853 9.66 28.68 11.66
CA ILE A 853 10.03 28.21 10.33
C ILE A 853 11.38 28.82 9.99
N MET A 854 12.30 27.98 9.51
CA MET A 854 13.61 28.44 9.08
C MET A 854 13.51 29.03 7.69
N ASP A 855 14.11 30.20 7.49
CA ASP A 855 14.22 30.82 6.17
C ASP A 855 15.01 29.92 5.21
N GLU A 856 14.60 29.93 3.93
CA GLU A 856 15.33 29.20 2.89
C GLU A 856 16.78 29.66 2.81
N ILE A 857 17.69 28.72 3.01
CA ILE A 857 19.13 28.97 2.73
C ILE A 857 19.30 28.89 1.21
N ILE A 858 20.12 29.83 0.67
CA ILE A 858 20.42 29.82 -0.77
C ILE A 858 21.20 28.53 -1.09
N TYR A 859 20.71 27.77 -2.03
CA TYR A 859 21.32 26.53 -2.53
C TYR A 859 21.22 26.45 -4.07
N MET A 860 22.08 25.64 -4.68
CA MET A 860 22.11 25.43 -6.12
C MET A 860 21.04 24.41 -6.53
N LYS A 861 19.99 24.85 -7.20
CA LYS A 861 18.93 24.00 -7.73
C LYS A 861 19.30 23.46 -9.12
N LEU A 862 18.89 22.24 -9.45
CA LEU A 862 19.04 21.68 -10.81
C LEU A 862 18.33 22.52 -11.87
N SER A 863 17.19 23.11 -11.53
CA SER A 863 16.44 24.01 -12.40
C SER A 863 17.22 25.28 -12.80
N ASP A 864 18.12 25.72 -11.95
CA ASP A 864 18.91 26.94 -12.18
C ASP A 864 20.06 26.70 -13.17
N LEU A 865 20.33 25.43 -13.50
CA LEU A 865 21.41 24.97 -14.36
C LEU A 865 20.97 24.65 -15.78
N LYS A 866 19.67 24.77 -16.07
CA LYS A 866 19.10 24.51 -17.42
C LYS A 866 19.38 25.62 -18.43
#